data_3d87976cc66b94d191a8c93c6d04a89d
#
_entry.id   3d87976cc66b94d191a8c93c6d04a89d
#
_cell.length_a   1.000
_cell.length_b   1.000
_cell.length_c   1.000
_cell.angle_alpha   90.00
_cell.angle_beta   90.00
_cell.angle_gamma   90.00
#
_symmetry.space_group_name_H-M   'P 1'
#
loop_
_entity.id
_entity.type
_entity.pdbx_description
1 polymer ?
#
loop_
_entity_poly.entity_id
_entity_poly.type
_entity_poly.pdbx_seq_one_letter_code
_entity_poly.pdbx_strand_id
1 'polypeptide(L)'
;MKSPQEFYDQFDTCREHDIPYCADKCPFKLDILDVQSRVTGKRFNAAYKTIRDNVAFPVIVSHVCPAYCEESCIRKIIDSPVQIKLMEQSIIELATRKKPNAYNLPARKQRVAVIGAGLSGLGFAFRMASKKYQVTIFERSSKVGGSLAGLMDEETYMAEIELQFKNEKYTLELDSEITDIHSLCRENDPENGFDVIYIATGKGGDNFGVPLPELTDSGVTGGCMVLDGTGVFIGGEVCGKDLMHALADGLDISSPAESYLKVKKLDYPVPDPATRCEANERDLVSADATVPSGETFSEEECIAEAERCIRCKCNSCSSYCDLIGYFEKLPSKMRDEIVLSCKPAGSLVHKSPARKYVAACTGCGIMTELCPEDIDICGMIEAARHKMHEADKVPAAYKQFFLRDMEFANGEYAAIKRPAPGKDKCSYAFFPGCNLGALDPEYVLRPYEWLLKQQPDTGLLLRCCGIPVNWAGNEEAHDMEIQRLRQDWMDLGSPKLITACISCQKHLREYLPEIEVTTLYEIMADSDFAYEGGPVNETSYAIFDPCSARNEDDIQASIRRLADSAGISTEELPEGDKHGCCGFGGQGSMVEAGFTKYIADKRIGLSNAPFLVYCSNCRDIFRDNGKQAIHILDVLFDIDPDDARRQPNVTGRRINRVMLKEKLLNRIWSEEMDMKPEKQKYTLVMTPDTLAKADRQRILEDDICNVIDHAEEIGRRTLNPETDHYKAYREIGAITLWVEYSDGIPEGAEGLVNIDGSPCGAPDSPDTAAAEGTIRTIHNVYTHRMQIQLEAVFNGRKVDM
;
A
#
# COMPACT_ATOMS: atom_id res chain seq x y z
N MET A 1 -21.75 -9.90 -1.00
CA MET A 1 -20.50 -9.18 -0.68
C MET A 1 -20.80 -7.82 -0.06
N LYS A 2 -19.98 -7.33 0.90
CA LYS A 2 -20.14 -5.98 1.49
C LYS A 2 -19.94 -4.90 0.42
N SER A 3 -20.70 -3.82 0.50
CA SER A 3 -20.49 -2.66 -0.38
C SER A 3 -19.25 -1.86 0.05
N PRO A 4 -18.58 -1.11 -0.86
CA PRO A 4 -17.49 -0.23 -0.45
C PRO A 4 -17.86 0.76 0.66
N GLN A 5 -19.14 1.13 0.80
CA GLN A 5 -19.61 2.03 1.85
C GLN A 5 -19.62 1.38 3.23
N GLU A 6 -19.90 0.06 3.32
CA GLU A 6 -19.87 -0.67 4.61
C GLU A 6 -18.44 -0.81 5.15
N PHE A 7 -17.42 -0.71 4.29
CA PHE A 7 -16.03 -0.65 4.70
C PHE A 7 -15.62 0.77 5.12
N TYR A 8 -16.32 1.80 4.64
CA TYR A 8 -15.95 3.20 4.87
C TYR A 8 -15.89 3.53 6.37
N ASP A 9 -16.91 3.11 7.12
CA ASP A 9 -17.06 3.43 8.55
C ASP A 9 -15.94 2.76 9.40
N GLN A 10 -15.35 1.65 8.93
CA GLN A 10 -14.22 1.01 9.62
C GLN A 10 -12.98 1.92 9.68
N PHE A 11 -12.84 2.86 8.74
CA PHE A 11 -11.70 3.78 8.71
C PHE A 11 -11.76 4.86 9.77
N ASP A 12 -12.87 5.03 10.47
CA ASP A 12 -12.96 5.97 11.58
C ASP A 12 -12.06 5.56 12.76
N THR A 13 -11.72 4.27 12.84
CA THR A 13 -10.76 3.74 13.82
C THR A 13 -9.31 3.83 13.36
N CYS A 14 -9.04 4.23 12.12
CA CYS A 14 -7.70 4.27 11.55
C CYS A 14 -6.78 5.21 12.30
N ARG A 15 -5.60 4.70 12.72
CA ARG A 15 -4.57 5.46 13.45
C ARG A 15 -3.65 6.29 12.54
N GLU A 16 -3.97 6.44 11.27
CA GLU A 16 -3.12 7.17 10.30
C GLU A 16 -2.86 8.61 10.72
N HIS A 17 -3.87 9.24 11.37
CA HIS A 17 -3.82 10.62 11.82
C HIS A 17 -3.44 10.76 13.30
N ASP A 18 -3.24 9.66 14.02
CA ASP A 18 -2.81 9.70 15.42
C ASP A 18 -1.41 10.32 15.51
N ILE A 19 -1.27 11.30 16.38
CA ILE A 19 0.00 11.99 16.60
C ILE A 19 0.93 11.17 17.50
N PRO A 20 2.27 11.32 17.40
CA PRO A 20 3.19 10.62 18.27
C PRO A 20 2.97 10.99 19.75
N TYR A 21 3.26 10.07 20.68
CA TYR A 21 3.13 10.33 22.12
C TYR A 21 3.90 11.56 22.58
N CYS A 22 5.07 11.84 22.01
CA CYS A 22 5.84 13.04 22.34
C CYS A 22 5.10 14.34 21.96
N ALA A 23 4.36 14.33 20.83
CA ALA A 23 3.51 15.45 20.45
C ALA A 23 2.20 15.49 21.27
N ASP A 24 1.62 14.30 21.58
CA ASP A 24 0.41 14.21 22.39
C ASP A 24 0.62 14.75 23.81
N LYS A 25 1.74 14.41 24.44
CA LYS A 25 2.07 14.89 25.79
C LYS A 25 2.66 16.30 25.83
N CYS A 26 3.04 16.85 24.67
CA CYS A 26 3.47 18.23 24.58
C CYS A 26 2.28 19.18 24.82
N PRO A 27 2.34 20.10 25.81
CA PRO A 27 1.26 21.06 26.06
C PRO A 27 0.90 21.89 24.83
N PHE A 28 1.88 22.15 23.96
CA PHE A 28 1.73 22.94 22.74
C PHE A 28 1.33 22.12 21.52
N LYS A 29 1.18 20.79 21.66
CA LYS A 29 0.95 19.88 20.53
C LYS A 29 1.95 20.09 19.37
N LEU A 30 3.22 20.38 19.72
CA LEU A 30 4.27 20.65 18.75
C LEU A 30 4.46 19.44 17.81
N ASP A 31 4.45 19.69 16.50
CA ASP A 31 4.77 18.65 15.50
C ASP A 31 6.27 18.33 15.53
N ILE A 32 6.63 17.47 16.48
CA ILE A 32 8.02 17.05 16.70
C ILE A 32 8.55 16.28 15.48
N LEU A 33 7.70 15.56 14.74
CA LEU A 33 8.13 14.86 13.52
C LEU A 33 8.50 15.84 12.40
N ASP A 34 7.77 16.95 12.26
CA ASP A 34 8.15 18.02 11.32
C ASP A 34 9.48 18.67 11.73
N VAL A 35 9.65 18.95 13.03
CA VAL A 35 10.92 19.48 13.56
C VAL A 35 12.08 18.52 13.24
N GLN A 36 11.96 17.23 13.56
CA GLN A 36 12.98 16.21 13.25
C GLN A 36 13.30 16.15 11.74
N SER A 37 12.27 16.15 10.91
CA SER A 37 12.42 16.12 9.44
C SER A 37 13.16 17.38 8.90
N ARG A 38 12.95 18.53 9.53
CA ARG A 38 13.64 19.78 9.15
C ARG A 38 15.10 19.75 9.57
N VAL A 39 15.40 19.22 10.76
CA VAL A 39 16.76 19.07 11.27
C VAL A 39 17.56 18.09 10.40
N THR A 40 17.06 16.90 10.15
CA THR A 40 17.72 15.92 9.25
C THR A 40 17.92 16.45 7.83
N GLY A 41 17.03 17.35 7.39
CA GLY A 41 17.16 18.10 6.13
C GLY A 41 18.03 19.35 6.19
N LYS A 42 18.78 19.60 7.27
CA LYS A 42 19.63 20.78 7.52
C LYS A 42 18.90 22.12 7.44
N ARG A 43 17.59 22.13 7.77
CA ARG A 43 16.72 23.31 7.64
C ARG A 43 16.44 23.95 8.99
N PHE A 44 17.49 24.31 9.77
CA PHE A 44 17.38 24.82 11.13
C PHE A 44 16.49 26.06 11.26
N ASN A 45 16.56 27.01 10.32
CA ASN A 45 15.67 28.18 10.31
C ASN A 45 14.18 27.80 10.18
N ALA A 46 13.88 26.74 9.45
CA ALA A 46 12.52 26.24 9.32
C ALA A 46 12.07 25.47 10.57
N ALA A 47 12.97 24.68 11.19
CA ALA A 47 12.71 24.02 12.47
C ALA A 47 12.42 25.04 13.58
N TYR A 48 13.28 26.08 13.71
CA TYR A 48 13.05 27.22 14.65
C TYR A 48 11.69 27.86 14.41
N LYS A 49 11.33 28.12 13.14
CA LYS A 49 10.03 28.72 12.82
C LYS A 49 8.87 27.83 13.28
N THR A 50 8.95 26.51 13.07
CA THR A 50 7.92 25.57 13.55
C THR A 50 7.78 25.63 15.05
N ILE A 51 8.87 25.58 15.81
CA ILE A 51 8.85 25.72 17.28
C ILE A 51 8.22 27.04 17.68
N ARG A 52 8.75 28.18 17.21
CA ARG A 52 8.28 29.53 17.56
C ARG A 52 6.78 29.70 17.26
N ASP A 53 6.31 29.29 16.12
CA ASP A 53 4.91 29.49 15.71
C ASP A 53 3.93 28.68 16.61
N ASN A 54 4.39 27.60 17.24
CA ASN A 54 3.61 26.81 18.20
C ASN A 54 3.71 27.37 19.63
N VAL A 55 4.93 27.59 20.15
CA VAL A 55 5.15 27.88 21.58
C VAL A 55 5.21 29.39 21.91
N ALA A 56 5.20 30.24 20.92
CA ALA A 56 5.34 31.74 21.01
C ALA A 56 6.70 32.21 21.54
N PHE A 57 7.23 31.63 22.62
CA PHE A 57 8.45 32.02 23.30
C PHE A 57 9.47 30.89 23.33
N PRO A 58 10.12 30.53 22.20
CA PRO A 58 10.95 29.33 22.08
C PRO A 58 12.14 29.32 23.08
N VAL A 59 12.81 30.43 23.31
CA VAL A 59 13.92 30.48 24.29
C VAL A 59 13.43 30.15 25.70
N ILE A 60 12.32 30.73 26.14
CA ILE A 60 11.75 30.45 27.46
C ILE A 60 11.36 28.99 27.58
N VAL A 61 10.59 28.46 26.58
CA VAL A 61 10.10 27.10 26.63
C VAL A 61 11.24 26.08 26.63
N SER A 62 12.25 26.25 25.79
CA SER A 62 13.39 25.31 25.73
C SER A 62 14.20 25.24 27.03
N HIS A 63 14.18 26.29 27.87
CA HIS A 63 14.88 26.30 29.14
C HIS A 63 14.03 25.73 30.28
N VAL A 64 12.75 26.15 30.38
CA VAL A 64 11.93 25.84 31.57
C VAL A 64 11.02 24.61 31.40
N CYS A 65 10.82 24.11 30.20
CA CYS A 65 10.03 22.91 29.94
C CYS A 65 10.66 21.69 30.61
N PRO A 66 9.90 20.87 31.36
CA PRO A 66 10.40 19.62 31.95
C PRO A 66 10.60 18.49 30.96
N ALA A 67 10.37 18.73 29.65
CA ALA A 67 10.52 17.75 28.54
C ALA A 67 9.51 16.59 28.58
N TYR A 68 8.21 16.86 28.70
CA TYR A 68 7.15 15.87 28.66
C TYR A 68 7.22 14.94 27.43
N CYS A 69 7.72 15.47 26.32
CA CYS A 69 7.93 14.73 25.08
C CYS A 69 8.99 13.63 25.22
N GLU A 70 10.03 13.84 26.04
CA GLU A 70 11.07 12.83 26.31
C GLU A 70 10.55 11.73 27.25
N GLU A 71 9.80 12.11 28.27
CA GLU A 71 9.18 11.15 29.18
C GLU A 71 8.24 10.18 28.48
N SER A 72 7.55 10.64 27.44
CA SER A 72 6.59 9.85 26.66
C SER A 72 7.19 9.23 25.38
N CYS A 73 8.48 9.43 25.14
CA CYS A 73 9.15 8.86 23.97
C CYS A 73 9.19 7.34 24.02
N ILE A 74 8.59 6.66 23.04
CA ILE A 74 8.56 5.18 22.93
C ILE A 74 9.99 4.61 22.85
N ARG A 75 10.94 5.37 22.29
CA ARG A 75 12.32 4.92 22.17
C ARG A 75 12.95 4.48 23.50
N LYS A 76 12.50 5.00 24.63
CA LYS A 76 12.96 4.59 25.96
C LYS A 76 12.76 3.09 26.27
N ILE A 77 11.92 2.38 25.49
CA ILE A 77 11.72 0.92 25.64
C ILE A 77 12.91 0.17 25.05
N ILE A 78 13.63 0.76 24.10
CA ILE A 78 14.75 0.13 23.39
C ILE A 78 16.09 0.55 24.03
N ASP A 79 16.27 1.87 24.22
CA ASP A 79 17.51 2.45 24.71
C ASP A 79 17.23 3.73 25.55
N SER A 80 17.35 4.92 25.00
CA SER A 80 17.07 6.18 25.64
C SER A 80 16.19 7.08 24.79
N PRO A 81 15.33 7.93 25.38
CA PRO A 81 14.53 8.87 24.60
C PRO A 81 15.39 9.77 23.72
N VAL A 82 14.80 10.27 22.63
CA VAL A 82 15.43 11.33 21.84
C VAL A 82 15.50 12.60 22.70
N GLN A 83 16.65 13.25 22.74
CA GLN A 83 16.93 14.43 23.57
C GLN A 83 16.31 15.70 22.94
N ILE A 84 14.98 15.76 22.92
CA ILE A 84 14.21 16.78 22.18
C ILE A 84 14.45 18.17 22.76
N LYS A 85 14.52 18.29 24.08
CA LYS A 85 14.77 19.56 24.75
C LYS A 85 16.14 20.15 24.38
N LEU A 86 17.18 19.33 24.41
CA LEU A 86 18.53 19.75 24.02
C LEU A 86 18.59 20.09 22.53
N MET A 87 17.87 19.36 21.70
CA MET A 87 17.72 19.68 20.28
C MET A 87 17.02 21.04 20.07
N GLU A 88 15.95 21.34 20.82
CA GLU A 88 15.27 22.62 20.73
C GLU A 88 16.22 23.79 21.07
N GLN A 89 17.01 23.64 22.12
CA GLN A 89 18.06 24.62 22.48
C GLN A 89 19.07 24.79 21.33
N SER A 90 19.57 23.68 20.80
CA SER A 90 20.51 23.67 19.69
C SER A 90 19.92 24.29 18.40
N ILE A 91 18.68 23.98 18.08
CA ILE A 91 17.96 24.56 16.93
C ILE A 91 17.86 26.11 17.11
N ILE A 92 17.58 26.58 18.33
CA ILE A 92 17.49 28.00 18.62
C ILE A 92 18.87 28.66 18.39
N GLU A 93 19.97 28.02 18.80
CA GLU A 93 21.33 28.56 18.61
C GLU A 93 21.75 28.55 17.14
N LEU A 94 21.55 27.43 16.44
CA LEU A 94 21.93 27.21 15.05
C LEU A 94 21.09 28.03 14.05
N ALA A 95 19.88 28.44 14.43
CA ALA A 95 19.04 29.26 13.58
C ALA A 95 19.62 30.68 13.40
N THR A 96 19.90 31.05 12.15
CA THR A 96 20.46 32.39 11.78
C THR A 96 19.39 33.43 11.53
N ARG A 97 18.11 33.04 11.39
CA ARG A 97 16.97 33.91 11.08
C ARG A 97 15.91 33.85 12.18
N LYS A 98 16.13 34.57 13.28
CA LYS A 98 15.21 34.61 14.46
C LYS A 98 14.24 35.80 14.43
N LYS A 99 13.83 36.25 13.25
CA LYS A 99 12.93 37.38 13.09
C LYS A 99 11.52 37.02 13.60
N PRO A 100 10.90 37.91 14.44
CA PRO A 100 9.51 37.73 14.87
C PRO A 100 8.57 37.78 13.67
N ASN A 101 7.38 37.16 13.81
CA ASN A 101 6.36 37.25 12.79
C ASN A 101 5.86 38.68 12.61
N ALA A 102 5.53 39.04 11.37
CA ALA A 102 4.90 40.29 11.04
C ALA A 102 3.68 40.00 10.16
N TYR A 103 2.50 40.19 10.75
CA TYR A 103 1.24 39.98 10.02
C TYR A 103 0.67 41.30 9.54
N ASN A 104 0.45 41.44 8.23
CA ASN A 104 -0.18 42.62 7.64
C ASN A 104 -1.72 42.46 7.68
N LEU A 105 -2.30 42.56 8.86
CA LEU A 105 -3.75 42.45 9.06
C LEU A 105 -4.29 43.85 9.42
N PRO A 106 -5.55 44.21 9.08
CA PRO A 106 -6.19 45.43 9.46
C PRO A 106 -6.41 45.48 10.98
N ALA A 107 -6.22 46.66 11.59
CA ALA A 107 -6.48 46.85 13.00
C ALA A 107 -7.94 46.57 13.37
N ARG A 108 -8.15 45.87 14.45
CA ARG A 108 -9.46 45.56 15.02
C ARG A 108 -9.89 46.66 16.00
N LYS A 109 -11.19 46.86 16.10
CA LYS A 109 -11.73 47.86 17.03
C LYS A 109 -12.00 47.33 18.44
N GLN A 110 -12.14 46.02 18.56
CA GLN A 110 -12.43 45.33 19.79
C GLN A 110 -11.23 45.43 20.77
N ARG A 111 -11.56 45.64 22.02
CA ARG A 111 -10.61 45.78 23.12
C ARG A 111 -10.55 44.51 23.97
N VAL A 112 -9.37 44.11 24.33
CA VAL A 112 -9.10 42.90 25.09
C VAL A 112 -8.27 43.25 26.32
N ALA A 113 -8.77 42.86 27.50
CA ALA A 113 -8.02 43.01 28.76
C ALA A 113 -7.39 41.65 29.13
N VAL A 114 -6.16 41.69 29.64
CA VAL A 114 -5.45 40.55 30.21
C VAL A 114 -5.08 40.92 31.64
N ILE A 115 -5.49 40.13 32.64
CA ILE A 115 -5.20 40.35 34.04
C ILE A 115 -4.10 39.42 34.50
N GLY A 116 -2.90 39.92 34.61
CA GLY A 116 -1.66 39.22 34.93
C GLY A 116 -0.70 39.10 33.73
N ALA A 117 0.55 39.51 33.93
CA ALA A 117 1.63 39.44 32.94
C ALA A 117 2.57 38.25 33.18
N GLY A 118 2.06 37.16 33.71
CA GLY A 118 2.71 35.84 33.71
C GLY A 118 2.67 35.19 32.31
N LEU A 119 3.31 34.00 32.12
CA LEU A 119 3.42 33.35 30.81
C LEU A 119 2.07 33.11 30.13
N SER A 120 1.05 32.73 30.90
CA SER A 120 -0.30 32.51 30.37
C SER A 120 -0.89 33.81 29.80
N GLY A 121 -0.85 34.89 30.56
CA GLY A 121 -1.32 36.19 30.12
C GLY A 121 -0.56 36.75 28.93
N LEU A 122 0.79 36.61 28.94
CA LEU A 122 1.65 37.02 27.82
C LEU A 122 1.36 36.19 26.56
N GLY A 123 1.16 34.88 26.69
CA GLY A 123 0.80 34.01 25.54
C GLY A 123 -0.52 34.39 24.88
N PHE A 124 -1.55 34.63 25.71
CA PHE A 124 -2.84 35.10 25.22
C PHE A 124 -2.74 36.48 24.56
N ALA A 125 -2.06 37.46 25.28
CA ALA A 125 -1.85 38.80 24.77
C ALA A 125 -1.12 38.81 23.44
N PHE A 126 -0.06 37.97 23.29
CA PHE A 126 0.70 37.86 22.06
C PHE A 126 -0.19 37.38 20.88
N ARG A 127 -0.98 36.32 21.11
CA ARG A 127 -1.89 35.82 20.07
C ARG A 127 -2.96 36.83 19.67
N MET A 128 -3.55 37.55 20.62
CA MET A 128 -4.57 38.57 20.34
C MET A 128 -3.99 39.80 19.64
N ALA A 129 -2.81 40.28 20.09
CA ALA A 129 -2.10 41.38 19.46
C ALA A 129 -1.65 41.02 18.03
N SER A 130 -1.20 39.79 17.79
CA SER A 130 -0.86 39.32 16.44
C SER A 130 -2.05 39.35 15.47
N LYS A 131 -3.27 39.15 15.99
CA LYS A 131 -4.54 39.25 15.23
C LYS A 131 -5.06 40.72 15.15
N LYS A 132 -4.27 41.69 15.67
CA LYS A 132 -4.47 43.16 15.64
C LYS A 132 -5.66 43.65 16.47
N TYR A 133 -6.05 42.93 17.53
CA TYR A 133 -6.94 43.42 18.56
C TYR A 133 -6.22 44.45 19.44
N GLN A 134 -6.98 45.35 20.12
CA GLN A 134 -6.44 46.32 21.04
C GLN A 134 -6.27 45.66 22.42
N VAL A 135 -5.05 45.23 22.74
CA VAL A 135 -4.74 44.47 23.94
C VAL A 135 -4.18 45.41 25.02
N THR A 136 -4.72 45.29 26.23
CA THR A 136 -4.17 45.91 27.44
C THR A 136 -3.89 44.82 28.46
N ILE A 137 -2.67 44.79 28.98
CA ILE A 137 -2.23 43.87 30.02
C ILE A 137 -2.13 44.65 31.33
N PHE A 138 -2.81 44.20 32.38
CA PHE A 138 -2.75 44.76 33.73
C PHE A 138 -1.93 43.82 34.60
N GLU A 139 -0.88 44.36 35.23
CA GLU A 139 0.00 43.62 36.12
C GLU A 139 0.11 44.35 37.46
N ARG A 140 -0.17 43.65 38.56
CA ARG A 140 -0.13 44.24 39.89
C ARG A 140 1.27 44.55 40.40
N SER A 141 2.27 43.86 39.89
CA SER A 141 3.66 44.06 40.22
C SER A 141 4.35 45.04 39.27
N SER A 142 5.54 45.52 39.65
CA SER A 142 6.38 46.34 38.79
C SER A 142 7.15 45.57 37.72
N LYS A 143 6.94 44.21 37.60
CA LYS A 143 7.69 43.36 36.70
C LYS A 143 6.76 42.35 36.03
N VAL A 144 7.08 42.01 34.76
CA VAL A 144 6.44 40.94 34.02
C VAL A 144 7.13 39.60 34.25
N GLY A 145 6.47 38.49 33.86
CA GLY A 145 7.04 37.15 33.89
C GLY A 145 6.42 36.22 34.94
N GLY A 146 5.87 36.77 36.05
CA GLY A 146 5.23 35.97 37.10
C GLY A 146 6.15 34.86 37.63
N SER A 147 5.74 33.59 37.52
CA SER A 147 6.50 32.44 38.05
C SER A 147 7.84 32.18 37.31
N LEU A 148 8.14 32.88 36.21
CA LEU A 148 9.45 32.80 35.55
C LEU A 148 10.60 33.37 36.40
N ALA A 149 10.34 34.34 37.24
CA ALA A 149 11.36 35.06 38.00
C ALA A 149 12.24 34.18 38.90
N GLY A 150 11.80 32.93 39.17
CA GLY A 150 12.57 31.94 39.95
C GLY A 150 13.21 30.83 39.12
N LEU A 151 12.98 30.79 37.82
CA LEU A 151 13.36 29.70 36.95
C LEU A 151 14.35 30.09 35.86
N MET A 152 14.39 31.38 35.50
CA MET A 152 15.21 31.89 34.42
C MET A 152 15.69 33.29 34.72
N ASP A 153 16.86 33.66 34.19
CA ASP A 153 17.38 35.02 34.28
C ASP A 153 16.45 36.03 33.60
N GLU A 154 16.23 37.20 34.32
CA GLU A 154 15.29 38.26 33.91
C GLU A 154 15.67 38.87 32.56
N GLU A 155 16.96 39.12 32.33
CA GLU A 155 17.45 39.75 31.10
C GLU A 155 17.14 38.83 29.89
N THR A 156 17.35 37.55 30.04
CA THR A 156 17.13 36.53 28.97
C THR A 156 15.65 36.40 28.64
N TYR A 157 14.75 36.23 29.64
CA TYR A 157 13.33 36.05 29.28
C TYR A 157 12.69 37.37 28.79
N MET A 158 13.13 38.51 29.28
CA MET A 158 12.65 39.81 28.79
C MET A 158 13.08 40.06 27.36
N ALA A 159 14.34 39.74 27.00
CA ALA A 159 14.82 39.87 25.63
C ALA A 159 13.98 39.02 24.67
N GLU A 160 13.57 37.81 25.09
CA GLU A 160 12.69 36.94 24.27
C GLU A 160 11.28 37.52 24.12
N ILE A 161 10.66 37.99 25.21
CA ILE A 161 9.35 38.63 25.19
C ILE A 161 9.36 39.84 24.25
N GLU A 162 10.32 40.74 24.41
CA GLU A 162 10.49 41.97 23.60
C GLU A 162 10.69 41.61 22.12
N LEU A 163 11.50 40.59 21.83
CA LEU A 163 11.71 40.10 20.46
C LEU A 163 10.40 39.65 19.82
N GLN A 164 9.63 38.82 20.51
CA GLN A 164 8.41 38.27 19.95
C GLN A 164 7.30 39.32 19.77
N PHE A 165 7.17 40.24 20.72
CA PHE A 165 6.21 41.35 20.66
C PHE A 165 6.63 42.52 19.73
N LYS A 166 7.84 42.49 19.17
CA LYS A 166 8.42 43.65 18.43
C LYS A 166 7.51 44.24 17.35
N ASN A 167 6.69 43.42 16.68
CA ASN A 167 5.80 43.84 15.60
C ASN A 167 4.34 44.02 16.06
N GLU A 168 4.07 43.84 17.33
CA GLU A 168 2.72 43.87 17.89
C GLU A 168 2.50 45.16 18.73
N LYS A 169 1.25 45.65 18.69
CA LYS A 169 0.84 46.79 19.49
C LYS A 169 0.01 46.32 20.67
N TYR A 170 0.43 46.66 21.86
CA TYR A 170 -0.28 46.40 23.12
C TYR A 170 0.02 47.51 24.12
N THR A 171 -0.79 47.61 25.17
CA THR A 171 -0.56 48.48 26.32
C THR A 171 -0.22 47.59 27.52
N LEU A 172 0.78 47.94 28.29
CA LEU A 172 1.19 47.29 29.53
C LEU A 172 1.09 48.28 30.70
N GLU A 173 0.23 47.95 31.64
CA GLU A 173 -0.03 48.73 32.85
C GLU A 173 0.55 47.95 34.04
N LEU A 174 1.74 48.36 34.49
CA LEU A 174 2.41 47.80 35.69
C LEU A 174 1.88 48.50 36.93
N ASP A 175 2.14 47.91 38.10
CA ASP A 175 1.65 48.43 39.41
C ASP A 175 0.14 48.70 39.41
N SER A 176 -0.60 47.90 38.62
CA SER A 176 -2.02 48.07 38.34
C SER A 176 -2.83 46.84 38.77
N GLU A 177 -3.27 46.86 40.05
CA GLU A 177 -4.08 45.75 40.59
C GLU A 177 -5.56 45.91 40.24
N ILE A 178 -6.12 44.90 39.61
CA ILE A 178 -7.54 44.84 39.32
C ILE A 178 -8.24 44.11 40.48
N THR A 179 -9.21 44.76 41.10
CA THR A 179 -10.00 44.21 42.20
C THR A 179 -11.45 43.88 41.81
N ASP A 180 -11.94 44.42 40.68
CA ASP A 180 -13.26 44.19 40.17
C ASP A 180 -13.22 44.06 38.62
N ILE A 181 -13.44 42.87 38.10
CA ILE A 181 -13.46 42.63 36.65
C ILE A 181 -14.71 43.22 35.99
N HIS A 182 -15.82 43.34 36.73
CA HIS A 182 -17.06 43.88 36.15
C HIS A 182 -16.90 45.34 35.73
N SER A 183 -16.08 46.11 36.43
CA SER A 183 -15.76 47.49 36.07
C SER A 183 -15.01 47.61 34.74
N LEU A 184 -14.36 46.53 34.27
CA LEU A 184 -13.66 46.49 32.99
C LEU A 184 -14.56 46.05 31.83
N CYS A 185 -15.74 45.48 32.07
CA CYS A 185 -16.63 44.98 31.02
C CYS A 185 -17.24 46.14 30.23
N ARG A 186 -17.31 46.02 28.92
CA ARG A 186 -17.94 47.00 28.01
C ARG A 186 -19.41 47.25 28.34
N GLU A 187 -20.09 46.28 28.90
CA GLU A 187 -21.49 46.44 29.37
C GLU A 187 -21.62 47.51 30.45
N ASN A 188 -20.62 47.67 31.32
CA ASN A 188 -20.61 48.60 32.40
C ASN A 188 -19.89 49.92 32.05
N ASP A 189 -18.97 49.88 31.08
CA ASP A 189 -18.31 51.06 30.48
C ASP A 189 -18.37 50.98 28.95
N PRO A 190 -19.43 51.43 28.29
CA PRO A 190 -19.59 51.37 26.85
C PRO A 190 -18.51 52.08 26.03
N GLU A 191 -17.86 53.11 26.58
CA GLU A 191 -16.84 53.91 25.90
C GLU A 191 -15.46 53.32 26.06
N ASN A 192 -15.07 52.87 27.28
CA ASN A 192 -13.71 52.44 27.58
C ASN A 192 -13.61 50.96 27.98
N GLY A 193 -14.72 50.25 28.12
CA GLY A 193 -14.74 48.86 28.53
C GLY A 193 -14.16 47.90 27.49
N PHE A 194 -13.85 46.71 27.94
CA PHE A 194 -13.27 45.61 27.11
C PHE A 194 -14.32 44.64 26.65
N ASP A 195 -14.16 44.14 25.41
CA ASP A 195 -15.07 43.18 24.79
C ASP A 195 -14.77 41.74 25.22
N VAL A 196 -13.51 41.48 25.66
CA VAL A 196 -13.03 40.23 26.20
C VAL A 196 -12.07 40.52 27.35
N ILE A 197 -12.17 39.75 28.43
CA ILE A 197 -11.26 39.80 29.59
C ILE A 197 -10.68 38.38 29.77
N TYR A 198 -9.36 38.27 29.88
CA TYR A 198 -8.66 37.04 30.20
C TYR A 198 -8.02 37.14 31.59
N ILE A 199 -8.43 36.28 32.52
CA ILE A 199 -7.93 36.19 33.88
C ILE A 199 -6.76 35.21 33.89
N ALA A 200 -5.55 35.70 34.15
CA ALA A 200 -4.30 34.92 34.18
C ALA A 200 -3.46 35.32 35.41
N THR A 201 -4.10 35.40 36.55
CA THR A 201 -3.55 35.99 37.83
C THR A 201 -2.49 35.10 38.49
N GLY A 202 -2.18 33.94 37.93
CA GLY A 202 -1.12 33.06 38.42
C GLY A 202 -1.55 32.19 39.61
N LYS A 203 -0.61 31.43 40.14
CA LYS A 203 -0.85 30.48 41.23
C LYS A 203 -1.32 31.19 42.50
N GLY A 204 -2.51 30.82 42.96
CA GLY A 204 -3.11 31.45 44.17
C GLY A 204 -3.61 32.88 43.92
N GLY A 205 -3.68 33.35 42.66
CA GLY A 205 -4.28 34.62 42.29
C GLY A 205 -5.81 34.61 42.39
N ASP A 206 -6.44 35.80 42.35
CA ASP A 206 -7.90 35.92 42.41
C ASP A 206 -8.54 35.41 41.10
N ASN A 207 -9.55 34.59 41.20
CA ASN A 207 -10.38 34.10 40.08
C ASN A 207 -11.65 34.96 39.88
N PHE A 208 -11.86 35.98 40.69
CA PHE A 208 -12.99 36.93 40.64
C PHE A 208 -14.36 36.22 40.61
N GLY A 209 -14.48 35.08 41.29
CA GLY A 209 -15.71 34.29 41.36
C GLY A 209 -16.00 33.49 40.10
N VAL A 210 -15.13 33.47 39.11
CA VAL A 210 -15.26 32.59 37.93
C VAL A 210 -15.02 31.13 38.36
N PRO A 211 -15.90 30.19 38.03
CA PRO A 211 -15.70 28.79 38.37
C PRO A 211 -14.38 28.28 37.79
N LEU A 212 -13.62 27.54 38.60
CA LEU A 212 -12.40 26.89 38.13
C LEU A 212 -12.75 25.53 37.52
N PRO A 213 -12.03 25.09 36.45
CA PRO A 213 -12.20 23.76 35.88
C PRO A 213 -11.85 22.64 36.86
N GLU A 214 -12.54 21.50 36.78
CA GLU A 214 -12.19 20.33 37.58
C GLU A 214 -10.90 19.69 37.04
N LEU A 215 -9.96 19.42 37.96
CA LEU A 215 -8.76 18.65 37.68
C LEU A 215 -9.11 17.15 37.67
N THR A 216 -8.89 16.47 36.56
CA THR A 216 -9.01 15.01 36.43
C THR A 216 -7.63 14.36 36.27
N ASP A 217 -7.51 13.05 36.51
CA ASP A 217 -6.27 12.28 36.35
C ASP A 217 -5.74 12.31 34.89
N SER A 218 -6.57 12.66 33.94
CA SER A 218 -6.22 12.82 32.50
C SER A 218 -5.85 14.26 32.12
N GLY A 219 -5.74 15.17 33.09
CA GLY A 219 -5.52 16.61 32.91
C GLY A 219 -6.77 17.43 33.15
N VAL A 220 -6.69 18.74 32.85
CA VAL A 220 -7.82 19.63 33.04
C VAL A 220 -8.90 19.36 32.01
N THR A 221 -10.04 18.83 32.45
CA THR A 221 -11.20 18.65 31.54
C THR A 221 -11.92 19.99 31.39
N GLY A 222 -12.06 20.40 30.17
CA GLY A 222 -12.80 21.60 29.81
C GLY A 222 -11.85 22.76 29.54
N GLY A 223 -11.77 23.11 28.27
CA GLY A 223 -11.21 24.38 27.84
C GLY A 223 -11.86 25.53 28.60
N CYS A 224 -11.35 26.69 28.39
CA CYS A 224 -11.75 27.97 28.97
C CYS A 224 -13.06 27.97 29.72
N MET A 225 -13.00 28.24 31.01
CA MET A 225 -14.22 28.61 31.75
C MET A 225 -14.60 30.03 31.34
N VAL A 226 -15.84 30.22 31.01
CA VAL A 226 -16.43 31.49 30.62
C VAL A 226 -17.60 31.77 31.55
N LEU A 227 -17.69 32.99 32.09
CA LEU A 227 -18.94 33.43 32.63
C LEU A 227 -19.91 33.65 31.47
N ASP A 228 -21.01 32.86 31.45
CA ASP A 228 -21.99 32.90 30.40
C ASP A 228 -22.36 34.31 29.92
N GLY A 229 -22.12 34.56 28.62
CA GLY A 229 -22.50 35.79 27.95
C GLY A 229 -21.62 37.06 28.20
N THR A 230 -20.61 37.00 29.09
CA THR A 230 -19.86 38.22 29.50
C THR A 230 -18.57 38.42 28.71
N GLY A 231 -18.04 37.42 27.94
CA GLY A 231 -16.71 37.53 27.31
C GLY A 231 -15.55 37.41 28.26
N VAL A 232 -15.76 36.89 29.47
CA VAL A 232 -14.72 36.71 30.51
C VAL A 232 -14.21 35.28 30.45
N PHE A 233 -12.89 35.14 30.30
CA PHE A 233 -12.17 33.85 30.21
C PHE A 233 -11.18 33.73 31.35
N ILE A 234 -10.91 32.51 31.80
CA ILE A 234 -9.91 32.27 32.85
C ILE A 234 -9.03 31.07 32.43
N GLY A 235 -7.73 31.11 32.74
CA GLY A 235 -6.81 30.02 32.44
C GLY A 235 -5.43 30.22 33.07
N GLY A 236 -4.58 29.22 32.84
CA GLY A 236 -3.20 29.22 33.35
C GLY A 236 -3.03 28.71 34.78
N GLU A 237 -2.01 29.17 35.50
CA GLU A 237 -1.66 28.65 36.82
C GLU A 237 -2.74 28.93 37.90
N VAL A 238 -3.62 29.93 37.73
CA VAL A 238 -4.79 30.12 38.59
C VAL A 238 -5.75 28.95 38.56
N CYS A 239 -5.78 28.19 37.43
CA CYS A 239 -6.53 26.96 37.26
C CYS A 239 -5.78 25.71 37.74
N GLY A 240 -4.66 25.86 38.45
CA GLY A 240 -3.86 24.72 38.93
C GLY A 240 -2.93 24.07 37.91
N LYS A 241 -2.77 24.65 36.73
CA LYS A 241 -1.86 24.15 35.70
C LYS A 241 -0.41 24.51 36.03
N ASP A 242 0.54 23.64 35.62
CA ASP A 242 1.95 23.99 35.64
C ASP A 242 2.29 25.07 34.61
N LEU A 243 3.51 25.56 34.64
CA LEU A 243 3.91 26.75 33.87
C LEU A 243 3.80 26.53 32.34
N MET A 244 4.13 25.34 31.83
CA MET A 244 4.05 25.04 30.40
C MET A 244 2.61 24.86 29.91
N HIS A 245 1.80 24.14 30.69
CA HIS A 245 0.36 24.03 30.43
C HIS A 245 -0.34 25.42 30.61
N ALA A 246 0.13 26.24 31.50
CA ALA A 246 -0.39 27.59 31.65
C ALA A 246 -0.11 28.49 30.43
N LEU A 247 1.09 28.40 29.84
CA LEU A 247 1.41 29.12 28.59
C LEU A 247 0.57 28.60 27.43
N ALA A 248 0.50 27.27 27.26
CA ALA A 248 -0.29 26.63 26.21
C ALA A 248 -1.78 27.04 26.30
N ASP A 249 -2.31 27.06 27.53
CA ASP A 249 -3.68 27.52 27.83
C ASP A 249 -3.94 28.94 27.34
N GLY A 250 -3.01 29.87 27.67
CA GLY A 250 -3.10 31.23 27.19
C GLY A 250 -3.10 31.36 25.65
N LEU A 251 -2.29 30.56 24.98
CA LEU A 251 -2.26 30.50 23.51
C LEU A 251 -3.56 29.94 22.92
N ASP A 252 -4.09 28.86 23.50
CA ASP A 252 -5.27 28.12 22.99
C ASP A 252 -6.57 28.91 23.24
N ILE A 253 -6.75 29.51 24.40
CA ILE A 253 -7.92 30.35 24.77
C ILE A 253 -8.08 31.53 23.79
N SER A 254 -7.03 31.98 23.13
CA SER A 254 -7.11 33.04 22.13
C SER A 254 -8.06 32.69 20.96
N SER A 255 -8.27 31.42 20.67
CA SER A 255 -9.18 30.98 19.58
C SER A 255 -10.66 31.11 19.94
N PRO A 256 -11.16 30.53 21.06
CA PRO A 256 -12.56 30.75 21.48
C PRO A 256 -12.84 32.22 21.83
N ALA A 257 -11.85 32.98 22.38
CA ALA A 257 -12.00 34.41 22.60
C ALA A 257 -12.20 35.17 21.28
N GLU A 258 -11.46 34.82 20.23
CA GLU A 258 -11.66 35.40 18.90
C GLU A 258 -13.02 35.01 18.29
N SER A 259 -13.47 33.76 18.45
CA SER A 259 -14.78 33.30 18.02
C SER A 259 -15.89 34.14 18.70
N TYR A 260 -15.77 34.31 20.02
CA TYR A 260 -16.72 35.15 20.77
C TYR A 260 -16.73 36.61 20.29
N LEU A 261 -15.57 37.20 20.01
CA LEU A 261 -15.48 38.56 19.47
C LEU A 261 -16.16 38.71 18.10
N LYS A 262 -16.11 37.69 17.25
CA LYS A 262 -16.69 37.71 15.91
C LYS A 262 -18.18 37.44 15.87
N VAL A 263 -18.64 36.39 16.56
CA VAL A 263 -20.00 35.85 16.42
C VAL A 263 -20.79 35.74 17.73
N LYS A 264 -20.22 36.15 18.86
CA LYS A 264 -20.80 36.01 20.20
C LYS A 264 -21.17 34.55 20.58
N LYS A 265 -20.51 33.59 19.94
CA LYS A 265 -20.63 32.15 20.23
C LYS A 265 -19.27 31.63 20.65
N LEU A 266 -19.29 30.70 21.59
CA LEU A 266 -18.11 30.01 22.02
C LEU A 266 -17.96 28.77 21.11
N ASP A 267 -16.81 28.64 20.49
CA ASP A 267 -16.40 27.48 19.73
C ASP A 267 -15.25 26.84 20.52
N TYR A 268 -15.59 25.85 21.32
CA TYR A 268 -14.58 25.12 22.08
C TYR A 268 -13.94 24.10 21.19
N PRO A 269 -12.61 24.04 21.14
CA PRO A 269 -11.94 22.92 20.50
C PRO A 269 -12.35 21.63 21.22
N VAL A 270 -12.82 20.66 20.43
CA VAL A 270 -13.05 19.30 20.96
C VAL A 270 -11.68 18.73 21.35
N PRO A 271 -11.51 18.24 22.57
CA PRO A 271 -10.27 17.61 22.96
C PRO A 271 -9.92 16.49 21.97
N ASP A 272 -8.69 16.48 21.45
CA ASP A 272 -8.22 15.37 20.65
C ASP A 272 -8.28 14.09 21.49
N PRO A 273 -8.75 12.96 20.91
CA PRO A 273 -8.69 11.69 21.61
C PRO A 273 -7.24 11.34 21.97
N ALA A 274 -7.06 10.62 23.06
CA ALA A 274 -5.73 10.13 23.43
C ALA A 274 -5.13 9.34 22.26
N THR A 275 -3.85 9.58 21.98
CA THR A 275 -3.16 8.90 20.89
C THR A 275 -3.06 7.40 21.15
N ARG A 276 -3.24 6.60 20.11
CA ARG A 276 -3.04 5.14 20.06
C ARG A 276 -1.84 4.79 19.18
N CYS A 277 -0.97 5.77 18.94
CA CYS A 277 0.20 5.61 18.10
C CYS A 277 1.11 4.50 18.61
N GLU A 278 1.50 3.60 17.75
CA GLU A 278 2.45 2.53 18.05
C GLU A 278 3.63 2.60 17.06
N ALA A 279 4.82 2.27 17.55
CA ALA A 279 5.98 2.15 16.68
C ALA A 279 5.95 0.78 15.99
N ASN A 280 6.33 0.75 14.72
CA ASN A 280 6.51 -0.52 14.02
C ASN A 280 7.74 -1.25 14.59
N GLU A 281 7.63 -2.53 14.90
CA GLU A 281 8.73 -3.35 15.39
C GLU A 281 9.99 -3.30 14.52
N ARG A 282 9.84 -3.17 13.19
CA ARG A 282 10.97 -3.02 12.25
C ARG A 282 11.77 -1.75 12.47
N ASP A 283 11.16 -0.70 13.02
CA ASP A 283 11.78 0.60 13.26
C ASP A 283 12.46 0.66 14.64
N LEU A 284 12.27 -0.39 15.46
CA LEU A 284 12.84 -0.51 16.82
C LEU A 284 14.31 -0.97 16.78
N VAL A 285 15.16 -0.17 16.15
CA VAL A 285 16.61 -0.44 16.10
C VAL A 285 17.31 0.37 17.20
N SER A 286 18.13 -0.29 18.03
CA SER A 286 18.91 0.37 19.07
C SER A 286 20.00 1.27 18.44
N ALA A 287 20.14 2.49 19.02
CA ALA A 287 21.19 3.43 18.65
C ALA A 287 21.55 4.28 19.89
N ASP A 288 22.83 4.46 20.14
CA ASP A 288 23.32 5.24 21.26
C ASP A 288 22.87 6.69 21.17
N ALA A 289 22.57 7.32 22.33
CA ALA A 289 22.26 8.73 22.40
C ALA A 289 23.47 9.56 21.97
N THR A 290 23.21 10.63 21.24
CA THR A 290 24.27 11.58 20.85
C THR A 290 24.76 12.33 22.09
N VAL A 291 26.06 12.34 22.29
CA VAL A 291 26.68 13.10 23.39
C VAL A 291 27.10 14.47 22.85
N PRO A 292 26.61 15.58 23.42
CA PRO A 292 26.98 16.90 22.95
C PRO A 292 28.46 17.20 23.25
N SER A 293 29.13 17.85 22.33
CA SER A 293 30.50 18.31 22.50
C SER A 293 30.61 19.61 23.27
N GLY A 294 29.51 20.34 23.47
CA GLY A 294 29.36 21.56 24.17
C GLY A 294 28.16 21.56 25.14
N GLU A 295 27.62 22.73 25.46
CA GLU A 295 26.38 22.87 26.25
C GLU A 295 25.15 22.48 25.43
N THR A 296 25.21 22.65 24.11
CA THR A 296 24.21 22.26 23.12
C THR A 296 24.84 21.43 22.03
N PHE A 297 24.02 20.83 21.15
CA PHE A 297 24.52 20.09 20.01
C PHE A 297 25.10 21.01 18.92
N SER A 298 26.21 20.61 18.32
CA SER A 298 26.62 21.10 16.99
C SER A 298 25.59 20.75 15.93
N GLU A 299 25.75 21.24 14.69
CA GLU A 299 24.85 20.93 13.58
C GLU A 299 24.81 19.42 13.31
N GLU A 300 25.97 18.78 13.25
CA GLU A 300 26.13 17.34 12.98
C GLU A 300 25.55 16.49 14.13
N GLU A 301 25.81 16.86 15.36
CA GLU A 301 25.27 16.16 16.53
C GLU A 301 23.75 16.28 16.63
N CYS A 302 23.19 17.45 16.32
CA CYS A 302 21.75 17.66 16.30
C CYS A 302 21.07 16.81 15.21
N ILE A 303 21.70 16.67 14.05
CA ILE A 303 21.23 15.80 12.97
C ILE A 303 21.30 14.34 13.41
N ALA A 304 22.42 13.89 13.98
CA ALA A 304 22.59 12.51 14.45
C ALA A 304 21.54 12.15 15.51
N GLU A 305 21.25 13.05 16.46
CA GLU A 305 20.20 12.85 17.45
C GLU A 305 18.79 12.83 16.82
N ALA A 306 18.54 13.68 15.82
CA ALA A 306 17.28 13.67 15.08
C ALA A 306 17.05 12.37 14.29
N GLU A 307 18.11 11.76 13.77
CA GLU A 307 18.07 10.49 13.03
C GLU A 307 17.73 9.30 13.94
N ARG A 308 17.98 9.40 15.26
CA ARG A 308 17.53 8.39 16.22
C ARG A 308 16.00 8.31 16.34
N CYS A 309 15.26 9.32 15.90
CA CYS A 309 13.80 9.33 16.00
C CYS A 309 13.19 8.23 15.12
N ILE A 310 12.47 7.27 15.74
CA ILE A 310 11.77 6.17 15.06
C ILE A 310 10.48 6.60 14.36
N ARG A 311 10.16 7.90 14.40
CA ARG A 311 9.01 8.49 13.71
C ARG A 311 7.70 7.78 14.00
N CYS A 312 7.37 7.63 15.29
CA CYS A 312 6.18 6.91 15.77
C CYS A 312 4.90 7.41 15.08
N LYS A 313 4.44 6.63 14.12
CA LYS A 313 3.14 6.77 13.44
C LYS A 313 2.69 5.39 13.06
N CYS A 314 1.39 5.17 12.99
CA CYS A 314 0.89 3.95 12.38
C CYS A 314 1.31 3.96 10.90
N ASN A 315 2.26 3.09 10.56
CA ASN A 315 2.81 2.93 9.21
C ASN A 315 2.70 1.48 8.71
N SER A 316 1.96 0.61 9.41
CA SER A 316 1.81 -0.80 9.05
C SER A 316 1.45 -0.99 7.58
N CYS A 317 0.48 -0.23 7.08
CA CYS A 317 0.08 -0.28 5.67
C CYS A 317 1.22 0.11 4.72
N SER A 318 1.93 1.21 5.00
CA SER A 318 3.00 1.71 4.11
C SER A 318 4.28 0.88 4.19
N SER A 319 4.54 0.23 5.33
CA SER A 319 5.72 -0.60 5.54
C SER A 319 5.61 -1.97 4.87
N TYR A 320 4.41 -2.56 4.88
CA TYR A 320 4.20 -3.94 4.42
C TYR A 320 3.45 -4.04 3.10
N CYS A 321 2.56 -3.09 2.78
CA CYS A 321 1.79 -3.14 1.54
C CYS A 321 2.51 -2.48 0.37
N ASP A 322 2.91 -3.29 -0.59
CA ASP A 322 3.57 -2.83 -1.80
C ASP A 322 2.68 -1.89 -2.64
N LEU A 323 1.36 -2.05 -2.60
CA LEU A 323 0.42 -1.17 -3.29
C LEU A 323 0.49 0.27 -2.76
N ILE A 324 0.47 0.42 -1.42
CA ILE A 324 0.61 1.72 -0.77
C ILE A 324 1.99 2.32 -1.04
N GLY A 325 3.05 1.52 -0.93
CA GLY A 325 4.42 1.98 -1.19
C GLY A 325 4.62 2.48 -2.62
N TYR A 326 4.05 1.79 -3.62
CA TYR A 326 4.21 2.16 -5.02
C TYR A 326 3.35 3.35 -5.45
N PHE A 327 2.07 3.36 -5.04
CA PHE A 327 1.14 4.43 -5.44
C PHE A 327 1.18 5.64 -4.50
N GLU A 328 1.93 5.55 -3.39
CA GLU A 328 2.08 6.61 -2.38
C GLU A 328 0.73 7.15 -1.88
N LYS A 329 -0.22 6.22 -1.66
CA LYS A 329 -1.58 6.53 -1.21
C LYS A 329 -1.78 6.04 0.21
N LEU A 330 -2.06 6.97 1.12
CA LEU A 330 -2.46 6.62 2.48
C LEU A 330 -3.85 5.97 2.51
N PRO A 331 -4.15 5.13 3.50
CA PRO A 331 -5.42 4.39 3.58
C PRO A 331 -6.66 5.27 3.54
N SER A 332 -6.69 6.38 4.26
CA SER A 332 -7.81 7.34 4.23
C SER A 332 -8.05 7.91 2.83
N LYS A 333 -6.97 8.23 2.13
CA LYS A 333 -7.04 8.73 0.75
C LYS A 333 -7.53 7.65 -0.21
N MET A 334 -7.07 6.40 -0.03
CA MET A 334 -7.54 5.27 -0.83
C MET A 334 -9.04 5.05 -0.62
N ARG A 335 -9.50 5.08 0.63
CA ARG A 335 -10.92 4.99 0.98
C ARG A 335 -11.76 6.00 0.20
N ASP A 336 -11.39 7.27 0.28
CA ASP A 336 -12.14 8.36 -0.36
C ASP A 336 -12.16 8.22 -1.90
N GLU A 337 -11.02 7.88 -2.49
CA GLU A 337 -10.89 7.68 -3.93
C GLU A 337 -11.68 6.44 -4.42
N ILE A 338 -11.73 5.36 -3.63
CA ILE A 338 -12.52 4.16 -3.92
C ILE A 338 -14.00 4.48 -3.90
N VAL A 339 -14.50 5.11 -2.82
CA VAL A 339 -15.92 5.49 -2.71
C VAL A 339 -16.32 6.41 -3.88
N LEU A 340 -15.46 7.38 -4.23
CA LEU A 340 -15.69 8.25 -5.38
C LEU A 340 -15.76 7.47 -6.69
N SER A 341 -14.85 6.51 -6.88
CA SER A 341 -14.77 5.69 -8.09
C SER A 341 -15.94 4.73 -8.27
N CYS A 342 -16.56 4.29 -7.17
CA CYS A 342 -17.70 3.37 -7.18
C CYS A 342 -19.05 4.06 -7.41
N LYS A 343 -19.12 5.39 -7.47
CA LYS A 343 -20.38 6.12 -7.74
C LYS A 343 -20.93 5.76 -9.13
N PRO A 344 -22.28 5.69 -9.32
CA PRO A 344 -22.87 5.33 -10.60
C PRO A 344 -22.41 6.23 -11.76
N ALA A 345 -22.43 5.67 -12.97
CA ALA A 345 -22.24 6.44 -14.19
C ALA A 345 -23.36 7.51 -14.31
N GLY A 346 -22.99 8.74 -14.68
CA GLY A 346 -23.95 9.86 -14.77
C GLY A 346 -23.91 10.83 -13.59
N SER A 347 -23.16 10.55 -12.53
CA SER A 347 -22.78 11.55 -11.54
C SER A 347 -21.92 12.63 -12.23
N LEU A 348 -21.98 13.89 -11.77
CA LEU A 348 -21.13 14.99 -12.28
C LEU A 348 -19.61 14.72 -12.18
N VAL A 349 -19.22 13.61 -11.55
CA VAL A 349 -17.83 13.22 -11.35
C VAL A 349 -17.50 12.02 -12.25
N HIS A 350 -16.93 12.29 -13.42
CA HIS A 350 -16.45 11.27 -14.36
C HIS A 350 -15.07 10.67 -13.99
N LYS A 351 -14.46 11.11 -12.88
CA LYS A 351 -13.12 10.66 -12.48
C LYS A 351 -13.22 9.38 -11.66
N SER A 352 -12.44 8.38 -12.03
CA SER A 352 -12.24 7.13 -11.26
C SER A 352 -10.77 7.05 -10.79
N PRO A 353 -10.38 7.84 -9.76
CA PRO A 353 -8.99 7.94 -9.33
C PRO A 353 -8.44 6.61 -8.79
N ALA A 354 -9.30 5.76 -8.25
CA ALA A 354 -8.92 4.46 -7.72
C ALA A 354 -8.75 3.36 -8.79
N ARG A 355 -9.21 3.58 -10.02
CA ARG A 355 -9.29 2.55 -11.07
C ARG A 355 -8.00 1.75 -11.24
N LYS A 356 -6.86 2.44 -11.31
CA LYS A 356 -5.58 1.82 -11.62
C LYS A 356 -5.10 0.93 -10.48
N TYR A 357 -5.06 1.45 -9.26
CA TYR A 357 -4.55 0.68 -8.13
C TYR A 357 -5.53 -0.41 -7.64
N VAL A 358 -6.85 -0.20 -7.76
CA VAL A 358 -7.84 -1.24 -7.48
C VAL A 358 -7.69 -2.41 -8.46
N ALA A 359 -7.52 -2.12 -9.77
CA ALA A 359 -7.32 -3.14 -10.78
C ALA A 359 -5.94 -3.83 -10.71
N ALA A 360 -4.91 -3.14 -10.19
CA ALA A 360 -3.55 -3.67 -10.06
C ALA A 360 -3.30 -4.40 -8.74
N CYS A 361 -4.15 -4.23 -7.72
CA CYS A 361 -3.97 -4.86 -6.41
C CYS A 361 -3.85 -6.38 -6.53
N THR A 362 -2.85 -6.95 -5.86
CA THR A 362 -2.56 -8.39 -5.91
C THR A 362 -3.53 -9.25 -5.09
N GLY A 363 -4.33 -8.66 -4.20
CA GLY A 363 -5.23 -9.38 -3.30
C GLY A 363 -4.50 -10.28 -2.28
N CYS A 364 -3.29 -9.92 -1.88
CA CYS A 364 -2.45 -10.75 -1.00
C CYS A 364 -2.91 -10.78 0.47
N GLY A 365 -3.83 -9.92 0.89
CA GLY A 365 -4.40 -9.90 2.25
C GLY A 365 -3.57 -9.19 3.32
N ILE A 366 -2.30 -8.87 3.07
CA ILE A 366 -1.37 -8.41 4.11
C ILE A 366 -1.83 -7.15 4.87
N MET A 367 -2.51 -6.23 4.20
CA MET A 367 -2.98 -4.99 4.83
C MET A 367 -4.04 -5.24 5.91
N THR A 368 -5.00 -6.13 5.62
CA THR A 368 -6.06 -6.52 6.56
C THR A 368 -5.46 -7.22 7.77
N GLU A 369 -4.52 -8.13 7.52
CA GLU A 369 -3.90 -8.97 8.56
C GLU A 369 -3.01 -8.18 9.53
N LEU A 370 -2.27 -7.19 9.03
CA LEU A 370 -1.34 -6.40 9.84
C LEU A 370 -1.92 -5.08 10.36
N CYS A 371 -3.21 -4.82 10.11
CA CYS A 371 -3.86 -3.61 10.61
C CYS A 371 -4.14 -3.74 12.11
N PRO A 372 -3.62 -2.86 12.98
CA PRO A 372 -3.88 -2.93 14.42
C PRO A 372 -5.34 -2.62 14.82
N GLU A 373 -6.17 -2.16 13.87
CA GLU A 373 -7.59 -1.86 14.04
C GLU A 373 -8.49 -2.81 13.24
N ASP A 374 -7.95 -3.92 12.75
CA ASP A 374 -8.67 -4.93 11.97
C ASP A 374 -9.46 -4.37 10.76
N ILE A 375 -8.96 -3.27 10.16
CA ILE A 375 -9.61 -2.66 9.00
C ILE A 375 -9.40 -3.54 7.78
N ASP A 376 -10.48 -4.04 7.20
CA ASP A 376 -10.45 -4.91 6.02
C ASP A 376 -10.26 -4.11 4.71
N ILE A 377 -9.04 -3.60 4.52
CA ILE A 377 -8.66 -2.83 3.34
C ILE A 377 -8.69 -3.69 2.08
N CYS A 378 -8.31 -4.96 2.20
CA CYS A 378 -8.28 -5.88 1.06
C CYS A 378 -9.69 -6.21 0.58
N GLY A 379 -10.62 -6.49 1.50
CA GLY A 379 -12.02 -6.70 1.17
C GLY A 379 -12.68 -5.45 0.55
N MET A 380 -12.32 -4.26 1.03
CA MET A 380 -12.77 -3.01 0.40
C MET A 380 -12.30 -2.88 -1.06
N ILE A 381 -11.03 -3.19 -1.34
CA ILE A 381 -10.49 -3.14 -2.71
C ILE A 381 -11.19 -4.18 -3.60
N GLU A 382 -11.45 -5.36 -3.09
CA GLU A 382 -12.15 -6.42 -3.81
C GLU A 382 -13.60 -6.00 -4.13
N ALA A 383 -14.36 -5.53 -3.14
CA ALA A 383 -15.71 -5.00 -3.34
C ALA A 383 -15.72 -3.82 -4.34
N ALA A 384 -14.72 -2.95 -4.28
CA ALA A 384 -14.57 -1.86 -5.24
C ALA A 384 -14.33 -2.38 -6.66
N ARG A 385 -13.55 -3.45 -6.82
CA ARG A 385 -13.27 -4.08 -8.12
C ARG A 385 -14.56 -4.59 -8.78
N HIS A 386 -15.42 -5.27 -8.00
CA HIS A 386 -16.74 -5.73 -8.47
C HIS A 386 -17.64 -4.55 -8.87
N LYS A 387 -17.78 -3.56 -8.01
CA LYS A 387 -18.61 -2.38 -8.30
C LYS A 387 -18.14 -1.56 -9.49
N MET A 388 -16.82 -1.47 -9.68
CA MET A 388 -16.25 -0.77 -10.83
C MET A 388 -16.41 -1.58 -12.13
N HIS A 389 -16.40 -2.92 -12.04
CA HIS A 389 -16.71 -3.79 -13.18
C HIS A 389 -18.18 -3.64 -13.60
N GLU A 390 -19.13 -3.79 -12.65
CA GLU A 390 -20.57 -3.58 -12.89
C GLU A 390 -20.88 -2.21 -13.56
N ALA A 391 -20.11 -1.18 -13.18
CA ALA A 391 -20.28 0.18 -13.69
C ALA A 391 -19.51 0.45 -15.00
N ASP A 392 -18.89 -0.56 -15.62
CA ASP A 392 -18.02 -0.47 -16.82
C ASP A 392 -16.90 0.59 -16.67
N LYS A 393 -16.32 0.68 -15.48
CA LYS A 393 -15.25 1.64 -15.17
C LYS A 393 -13.84 1.06 -15.23
N VAL A 394 -13.71 -0.26 -15.41
CA VAL A 394 -12.43 -0.94 -15.61
C VAL A 394 -12.33 -1.41 -17.05
N PRO A 395 -11.30 -1.00 -17.79
CA PRO A 395 -11.12 -1.45 -19.18
C PRO A 395 -11.04 -2.97 -19.25
N ALA A 396 -11.88 -3.60 -20.07
CA ALA A 396 -11.89 -5.04 -20.30
C ALA A 396 -10.52 -5.55 -20.76
N ALA A 397 -9.77 -4.75 -21.51
CA ALA A 397 -8.41 -5.04 -21.95
C ALA A 397 -7.41 -5.37 -20.82
N TYR A 398 -7.67 -4.95 -19.58
CA TYR A 398 -6.79 -5.23 -18.43
C TYR A 398 -6.74 -6.71 -18.07
N LYS A 399 -7.85 -7.42 -18.23
CA LYS A 399 -7.99 -8.83 -17.82
C LYS A 399 -8.24 -9.79 -18.99
N GLN A 400 -8.47 -9.27 -20.19
CA GLN A 400 -8.88 -10.07 -21.36
C GLN A 400 -7.99 -11.28 -21.62
N PHE A 401 -6.66 -11.11 -21.60
CA PHE A 401 -5.75 -12.23 -21.82
C PHE A 401 -5.99 -13.36 -20.81
N PHE A 402 -6.05 -13.02 -19.53
CA PHE A 402 -6.16 -14.01 -18.45
C PHE A 402 -7.50 -14.75 -18.44
N LEU A 403 -8.57 -14.07 -18.86
CA LEU A 403 -9.89 -14.70 -19.02
C LEU A 403 -9.88 -15.68 -20.20
N ARG A 404 -9.32 -15.29 -21.34
CA ARG A 404 -9.16 -16.17 -22.51
C ARG A 404 -8.22 -17.36 -22.20
N ASP A 405 -7.19 -17.15 -21.39
CA ASP A 405 -6.27 -18.22 -20.98
C ASP A 405 -6.95 -19.21 -20.01
N MET A 406 -7.82 -18.72 -19.12
CA MET A 406 -8.67 -19.54 -18.27
C MET A 406 -9.69 -20.34 -19.09
N GLU A 407 -10.36 -19.70 -20.05
CA GLU A 407 -11.30 -20.36 -20.97
C GLU A 407 -10.60 -21.49 -21.73
N PHE A 408 -9.40 -21.25 -22.24
CA PHE A 408 -8.60 -22.30 -22.89
C PHE A 408 -8.27 -23.45 -21.92
N ALA A 409 -7.84 -23.13 -20.69
CA ALA A 409 -7.50 -24.13 -19.68
C ALA A 409 -8.72 -24.97 -19.24
N ASN A 410 -9.93 -24.42 -19.34
CA ASN A 410 -11.20 -25.11 -19.03
C ASN A 410 -11.84 -25.73 -20.28
N GLY A 411 -11.26 -25.53 -21.46
CA GLY A 411 -11.77 -26.00 -22.75
C GLY A 411 -11.37 -27.41 -23.07
N GLU A 412 -11.94 -27.90 -24.17
CA GLU A 412 -11.82 -29.27 -24.66
C GLU A 412 -10.38 -29.73 -24.98
N TYR A 413 -9.47 -28.78 -25.25
CA TYR A 413 -8.08 -29.10 -25.61
C TYR A 413 -7.16 -29.26 -24.39
N ALA A 414 -7.58 -28.81 -23.22
CA ALA A 414 -6.71 -28.77 -22.04
C ALA A 414 -7.33 -29.41 -20.80
N ALA A 415 -8.64 -29.32 -20.59
CA ALA A 415 -9.29 -29.85 -19.41
C ALA A 415 -9.40 -31.37 -19.41
N ILE A 416 -9.26 -31.96 -18.23
CA ILE A 416 -9.53 -33.39 -17.95
C ILE A 416 -10.41 -33.51 -16.71
N LYS A 417 -11.48 -34.26 -16.79
CA LYS A 417 -12.30 -34.72 -15.68
C LYS A 417 -12.44 -36.23 -15.79
N ARG A 418 -11.65 -36.99 -15.05
CA ARG A 418 -11.62 -38.44 -15.11
C ARG A 418 -11.45 -39.07 -13.73
N PRO A 419 -12.21 -40.10 -13.35
CA PRO A 419 -11.88 -40.94 -12.21
C PRO A 419 -10.57 -41.70 -12.44
N ALA A 420 -10.08 -42.40 -11.43
CA ALA A 420 -8.93 -43.27 -11.57
C ALA A 420 -9.17 -44.36 -12.63
N PRO A 421 -8.11 -44.88 -13.28
CA PRO A 421 -8.25 -45.91 -14.32
C PRO A 421 -9.10 -47.11 -13.85
N GLY A 422 -10.12 -47.45 -14.64
CA GLY A 422 -11.03 -48.54 -14.35
C GLY A 422 -12.08 -48.29 -13.24
N LYS A 423 -12.28 -47.04 -12.86
CA LYS A 423 -13.27 -46.60 -11.86
C LYS A 423 -14.32 -45.69 -12.49
N ASP A 424 -15.54 -45.70 -11.92
CA ASP A 424 -16.61 -44.77 -12.31
C ASP A 424 -16.58 -43.50 -11.43
N LYS A 425 -16.05 -43.57 -10.19
CA LYS A 425 -15.93 -42.51 -9.22
C LYS A 425 -14.62 -42.65 -8.47
N CYS A 426 -14.21 -41.65 -7.74
CA CYS A 426 -12.96 -41.68 -6.95
C CYS A 426 -13.17 -41.08 -5.55
N SER A 427 -12.33 -41.52 -4.59
CA SER A 427 -12.32 -40.99 -3.23
C SER A 427 -11.41 -39.77 -3.11
N TYR A 428 -10.42 -39.66 -3.98
CA TYR A 428 -9.52 -38.53 -4.12
C TYR A 428 -9.49 -38.06 -5.58
N ALA A 429 -9.24 -36.77 -5.79
CA ALA A 429 -8.95 -36.24 -7.11
C ALA A 429 -7.79 -35.24 -7.06
N PHE A 430 -6.81 -35.45 -7.94
CA PHE A 430 -5.71 -34.51 -8.09
C PHE A 430 -6.19 -33.27 -8.87
N PHE A 431 -6.04 -32.09 -8.26
CA PHE A 431 -6.35 -30.78 -8.80
C PHE A 431 -5.09 -29.92 -8.86
N PRO A 432 -4.22 -30.11 -9.88
CA PRO A 432 -2.92 -29.40 -9.94
C PRO A 432 -3.05 -27.90 -10.22
N GLY A 433 -4.24 -27.42 -10.61
CA GLY A 433 -4.47 -26.09 -11.15
C GLY A 433 -4.10 -25.96 -12.63
N CYS A 434 -4.25 -24.75 -13.19
CA CYS A 434 -4.11 -24.55 -14.65
C CYS A 434 -2.69 -24.13 -15.09
N ASN A 435 -1.84 -23.63 -14.17
CA ASN A 435 -0.53 -23.06 -14.53
C ASN A 435 0.64 -24.05 -14.41
N LEU A 436 0.55 -25.02 -13.51
CA LEU A 436 1.66 -25.95 -13.27
C LEU A 436 2.01 -26.75 -14.53
N GLY A 437 0.99 -27.38 -15.14
CA GLY A 437 1.17 -28.13 -16.40
C GLY A 437 1.36 -27.23 -17.64
N ALA A 438 1.07 -25.94 -17.54
CA ALA A 438 1.38 -24.98 -18.59
C ALA A 438 2.87 -24.64 -18.61
N LEU A 439 3.55 -24.69 -17.47
CA LEU A 439 5.00 -24.54 -17.39
C LEU A 439 5.71 -25.75 -18.00
N ASP A 440 5.36 -26.93 -17.50
CA ASP A 440 5.87 -28.18 -18.00
C ASP A 440 4.85 -29.31 -17.71
N PRO A 441 4.51 -30.16 -18.70
CA PRO A 441 3.67 -31.34 -18.48
C PRO A 441 4.14 -32.27 -17.36
N GLU A 442 5.45 -32.39 -17.16
CA GLU A 442 6.03 -33.29 -16.16
C GLU A 442 5.70 -32.89 -14.72
N TYR A 443 5.45 -31.60 -14.46
CA TYR A 443 5.01 -31.10 -13.13
C TYR A 443 3.62 -31.61 -12.69
N VAL A 444 2.85 -32.13 -13.60
CA VAL A 444 1.56 -32.75 -13.30
C VAL A 444 1.62 -34.26 -13.48
N LEU A 445 2.27 -34.72 -14.54
CA LEU A 445 2.32 -36.13 -14.89
C LEU A 445 3.03 -36.99 -13.83
N ARG A 446 4.27 -36.61 -13.45
CA ARG A 446 5.05 -37.37 -12.46
C ARG A 446 4.41 -37.37 -11.05
N PRO A 447 3.96 -36.24 -10.49
CA PRO A 447 3.22 -36.26 -9.24
C PRO A 447 1.94 -37.11 -9.31
N TYR A 448 1.21 -37.08 -10.43
CA TYR A 448 0.01 -37.89 -10.56
C TYR A 448 0.31 -39.39 -10.65
N GLU A 449 1.35 -39.80 -11.39
CA GLU A 449 1.82 -41.19 -11.42
C GLU A 449 2.26 -41.68 -10.02
N TRP A 450 2.91 -40.80 -9.25
CA TRP A 450 3.27 -41.08 -7.86
C TRP A 450 2.01 -41.20 -6.97
N LEU A 451 1.04 -40.29 -7.07
CA LEU A 451 -0.21 -40.35 -6.33
C LEU A 451 -0.98 -41.65 -6.62
N LEU A 452 -1.04 -42.09 -7.87
CA LEU A 452 -1.71 -43.35 -8.22
C LEU A 452 -1.04 -44.56 -7.59
N LYS A 453 0.26 -44.52 -7.33
CA LYS A 453 0.97 -45.61 -6.60
C LYS A 453 0.61 -45.61 -5.12
N GLN A 454 0.47 -44.41 -4.50
CA GLN A 454 0.15 -44.28 -3.10
C GLN A 454 -1.35 -44.46 -2.82
N GLN A 455 -2.16 -43.88 -3.66
CA GLN A 455 -3.63 -43.87 -3.57
C GLN A 455 -4.26 -44.21 -4.92
N PRO A 456 -4.40 -45.51 -5.25
CA PRO A 456 -4.85 -45.95 -6.57
C PRO A 456 -6.26 -45.50 -6.98
N ASP A 457 -7.05 -44.99 -6.03
CA ASP A 457 -8.39 -44.43 -6.25
C ASP A 457 -8.36 -42.87 -6.41
N THR A 458 -7.27 -42.34 -6.95
CA THR A 458 -7.12 -40.90 -7.21
C THR A 458 -7.50 -40.58 -8.66
N GLY A 459 -8.59 -39.84 -8.85
CA GLY A 459 -8.97 -39.27 -10.15
C GLY A 459 -8.15 -38.02 -10.49
N LEU A 460 -8.45 -37.44 -11.65
CA LEU A 460 -7.83 -36.21 -12.13
C LEU A 460 -8.89 -35.14 -12.48
N LEU A 461 -8.75 -33.95 -11.92
CA LEU A 461 -9.54 -32.78 -12.28
C LEU A 461 -8.60 -31.65 -12.72
N LEU A 462 -8.22 -31.65 -13.99
CA LEU A 462 -7.31 -30.69 -14.60
C LEU A 462 -8.11 -29.54 -15.20
N ARG A 463 -8.14 -28.41 -14.50
CA ARG A 463 -8.80 -27.18 -14.94
C ARG A 463 -8.38 -25.99 -14.08
N CYS A 464 -8.81 -24.78 -14.47
CA CYS A 464 -8.67 -23.60 -13.64
C CYS A 464 -9.73 -23.56 -12.52
N CYS A 465 -9.36 -23.02 -11.35
CA CYS A 465 -10.28 -22.85 -10.21
C CYS A 465 -11.28 -21.68 -10.37
N GLY A 466 -11.13 -20.83 -11.40
CA GLY A 466 -12.03 -19.68 -11.62
C GLY A 466 -11.53 -18.34 -11.04
N ILE A 467 -10.45 -18.32 -10.27
CA ILE A 467 -9.92 -17.10 -9.63
C ILE A 467 -9.65 -15.92 -10.60
N PRO A 468 -9.27 -16.11 -11.90
CA PRO A 468 -9.11 -14.98 -12.82
C PRO A 468 -10.37 -14.16 -13.04
N VAL A 469 -11.55 -14.76 -12.98
CA VAL A 469 -12.84 -14.07 -13.13
C VAL A 469 -13.15 -13.24 -11.88
N ASN A 470 -12.86 -13.76 -10.68
CA ASN A 470 -12.96 -13.00 -9.45
C ASN A 470 -12.02 -11.78 -9.49
N TRP A 471 -10.77 -11.98 -9.88
CA TRP A 471 -9.81 -10.87 -10.03
C TRP A 471 -10.19 -9.87 -11.13
N ALA A 472 -11.01 -10.25 -12.09
CA ALA A 472 -11.57 -9.33 -13.08
C ALA A 472 -12.74 -8.50 -12.51
N GLY A 473 -13.29 -8.89 -11.38
CA GLY A 473 -14.42 -8.22 -10.72
C GLY A 473 -15.79 -8.63 -11.27
N ASN A 474 -15.87 -9.67 -12.08
CA ASN A 474 -17.13 -10.17 -12.65
C ASN A 474 -17.74 -11.25 -11.75
N GLU A 475 -18.58 -10.83 -10.80
CA GLU A 475 -19.19 -11.71 -9.80
C GLU A 475 -20.09 -12.77 -10.43
N GLU A 476 -20.94 -12.40 -11.41
CA GLU A 476 -21.85 -13.32 -12.09
C GLU A 476 -21.08 -14.44 -12.82
N ALA A 477 -20.07 -14.08 -13.61
CA ALA A 477 -19.26 -15.06 -14.31
C ALA A 477 -18.44 -15.93 -13.34
N HIS A 478 -18.00 -15.36 -12.22
CA HIS A 478 -17.31 -16.11 -11.18
C HIS A 478 -18.23 -17.16 -10.54
N ASP A 479 -19.44 -16.78 -10.14
CA ASP A 479 -20.43 -17.71 -9.60
C ASP A 479 -20.73 -18.84 -10.58
N MET A 480 -20.82 -18.55 -11.88
CA MET A 480 -20.99 -19.57 -12.91
C MET A 480 -19.81 -20.56 -12.95
N GLU A 481 -18.57 -20.07 -12.85
CA GLU A 481 -17.38 -20.95 -12.83
C GLU A 481 -17.31 -21.80 -11.56
N ILE A 482 -17.70 -21.26 -10.41
CA ILE A 482 -17.79 -22.00 -9.15
C ILE A 482 -18.85 -23.11 -9.25
N GLN A 483 -20.01 -22.83 -9.86
CA GLN A 483 -21.03 -23.86 -10.08
C GLN A 483 -20.57 -24.97 -11.04
N ARG A 484 -19.86 -24.63 -12.13
CA ARG A 484 -19.28 -25.61 -13.05
C ARG A 484 -18.25 -26.49 -12.34
N LEU A 485 -17.38 -25.90 -11.53
CA LEU A 485 -16.38 -26.63 -10.75
C LEU A 485 -17.04 -27.57 -9.73
N ARG A 486 -18.09 -27.10 -9.04
CA ARG A 486 -18.88 -27.91 -8.11
C ARG A 486 -19.50 -29.11 -8.83
N GLN A 487 -20.07 -28.89 -10.02
CA GLN A 487 -20.65 -29.99 -10.83
C GLN A 487 -19.58 -31.02 -11.25
N ASP A 488 -18.42 -30.57 -11.73
CA ASP A 488 -17.31 -31.45 -12.11
C ASP A 488 -16.83 -32.28 -10.92
N TRP A 489 -16.76 -31.72 -9.73
CA TRP A 489 -16.42 -32.42 -8.50
C TRP A 489 -17.49 -33.48 -8.12
N MET A 490 -18.77 -33.10 -8.22
CA MET A 490 -19.87 -34.03 -7.93
C MET A 490 -19.91 -35.21 -8.93
N ASP A 491 -19.63 -34.94 -10.19
CA ASP A 491 -19.57 -35.98 -11.24
C ASP A 491 -18.49 -37.04 -10.95
N LEU A 492 -17.37 -36.64 -10.32
CA LEU A 492 -16.30 -37.53 -9.88
C LEU A 492 -16.62 -38.31 -8.60
N GLY A 493 -17.78 -38.07 -7.98
CA GLY A 493 -18.21 -38.75 -6.75
C GLY A 493 -17.93 -37.96 -5.47
N SER A 494 -17.73 -36.67 -5.58
CA SER A 494 -17.43 -35.76 -4.45
C SER A 494 -16.14 -36.12 -3.69
N PRO A 495 -15.01 -36.31 -4.39
CA PRO A 495 -13.75 -36.75 -3.79
C PRO A 495 -13.13 -35.66 -2.91
N LYS A 496 -12.23 -36.03 -1.98
CA LYS A 496 -11.28 -35.12 -1.40
C LYS A 496 -10.32 -34.61 -2.48
N LEU A 497 -10.12 -33.29 -2.57
CA LEU A 497 -9.21 -32.70 -3.56
C LEU A 497 -7.79 -32.62 -3.04
N ILE A 498 -6.84 -33.01 -3.88
CA ILE A 498 -5.39 -32.88 -3.66
C ILE A 498 -4.91 -31.76 -4.58
N THR A 499 -4.50 -30.61 -4.02
CA THR A 499 -4.03 -29.48 -4.82
C THR A 499 -2.52 -29.38 -4.85
N ALA A 500 -1.95 -28.89 -5.96
CA ALA A 500 -0.53 -28.49 -6.04
C ALA A 500 -0.36 -26.95 -6.14
N CYS A 501 -1.46 -26.22 -6.19
CA CYS A 501 -1.49 -24.76 -6.24
C CYS A 501 -2.15 -24.21 -4.98
N ILE A 502 -1.39 -23.51 -4.15
CA ILE A 502 -1.88 -22.97 -2.88
C ILE A 502 -2.95 -21.89 -3.09
N SER A 503 -2.84 -21.11 -4.17
CA SER A 503 -3.89 -20.13 -4.50
C SER A 503 -5.21 -20.81 -4.87
N CYS A 504 -5.16 -21.97 -5.53
CA CYS A 504 -6.36 -22.75 -5.81
C CYS A 504 -6.96 -23.30 -4.51
N GLN A 505 -6.13 -23.82 -3.59
CA GLN A 505 -6.59 -24.32 -2.29
C GLN A 505 -7.32 -23.23 -1.50
N LYS A 506 -6.71 -22.04 -1.37
CA LYS A 506 -7.33 -20.91 -0.70
C LYS A 506 -8.67 -20.53 -1.33
N HIS A 507 -8.71 -20.45 -2.65
CA HIS A 507 -9.94 -20.12 -3.40
C HIS A 507 -11.03 -21.19 -3.25
N LEU A 508 -10.67 -22.46 -3.29
CA LEU A 508 -11.62 -23.56 -3.06
C LEU A 508 -12.20 -23.52 -1.65
N ARG A 509 -11.37 -23.33 -0.62
CA ARG A 509 -11.83 -23.24 0.78
C ARG A 509 -12.78 -22.06 1.01
N GLU A 510 -12.57 -20.97 0.28
CA GLU A 510 -13.39 -19.75 0.39
C GLU A 510 -14.77 -19.91 -0.29
N TYR A 511 -14.80 -20.45 -1.50
CA TYR A 511 -16.02 -20.48 -2.33
C TYR A 511 -16.71 -21.84 -2.42
N LEU A 512 -16.04 -22.90 -2.02
CA LEU A 512 -16.55 -24.28 -1.98
C LEU A 512 -16.17 -24.97 -0.65
N PRO A 513 -16.59 -24.42 0.50
CA PRO A 513 -16.18 -24.91 1.82
C PRO A 513 -16.64 -26.35 2.12
N GLU A 514 -17.59 -26.89 1.34
CA GLU A 514 -18.04 -28.29 1.44
C GLU A 514 -17.00 -29.27 0.88
N ILE A 515 -16.00 -28.79 0.11
CA ILE A 515 -14.96 -29.65 -0.47
C ILE A 515 -13.78 -29.76 0.49
N GLU A 516 -13.49 -30.96 0.90
CA GLU A 516 -12.27 -31.22 1.67
C GLU A 516 -11.04 -31.11 0.75
N VAL A 517 -10.09 -30.25 1.11
CA VAL A 517 -8.90 -29.95 0.29
C VAL A 517 -7.64 -30.15 1.12
N THR A 518 -6.66 -30.87 0.58
CA THR A 518 -5.29 -31.00 1.10
C THR A 518 -4.30 -30.69 -0.01
N THR A 519 -3.02 -30.47 0.33
CA THR A 519 -1.99 -30.25 -0.69
C THR A 519 -1.23 -31.52 -1.03
N LEU A 520 -0.69 -31.57 -2.23
CA LEU A 520 0.26 -32.59 -2.66
C LEU A 520 1.47 -32.64 -1.71
N TYR A 521 1.93 -31.47 -1.27
CA TYR A 521 3.11 -31.31 -0.43
C TYR A 521 2.93 -31.92 0.97
N GLU A 522 1.75 -31.72 1.58
CA GLU A 522 1.40 -32.35 2.86
C GLU A 522 1.40 -33.88 2.73
N ILE A 523 0.75 -34.41 1.69
CA ILE A 523 0.70 -35.86 1.43
C ILE A 523 2.11 -36.44 1.22
N MET A 524 2.96 -35.75 0.44
CA MET A 524 4.32 -36.20 0.19
C MET A 524 5.17 -36.16 1.47
N ALA A 525 5.06 -35.09 2.25
CA ALA A 525 5.82 -34.92 3.48
C ALA A 525 5.40 -35.89 4.60
N ASP A 526 4.16 -36.36 4.59
CA ASP A 526 3.61 -37.33 5.56
C ASP A 526 3.77 -38.80 5.10
N SER A 527 4.21 -39.02 3.86
CA SER A 527 4.50 -40.33 3.32
C SER A 527 5.99 -40.64 3.36
N ASP A 528 6.33 -41.92 3.14
CA ASP A 528 7.74 -42.37 2.91
C ASP A 528 8.19 -41.94 1.50
N PHE A 529 8.01 -40.66 1.15
CA PHE A 529 8.48 -40.15 -0.14
C PHE A 529 9.98 -40.22 -0.20
N ALA A 530 10.49 -41.15 -0.98
CA ALA A 530 11.93 -41.28 -1.19
C ALA A 530 12.33 -40.37 -2.39
N TYR A 531 13.23 -39.44 -2.16
CA TYR A 531 13.91 -38.71 -3.19
C TYR A 531 14.77 -39.65 -4.04
N GLU A 532 14.47 -39.80 -5.32
CA GLU A 532 15.20 -40.67 -6.25
C GLU A 532 16.24 -39.91 -7.10
N GLY A 533 16.43 -38.61 -6.86
CA GLY A 533 17.32 -37.74 -7.63
C GLY A 533 18.81 -37.92 -7.27
N GLY A 534 19.68 -37.37 -8.10
CA GLY A 534 21.14 -37.29 -7.88
C GLY A 534 21.51 -36.30 -6.76
N PRO A 535 22.80 -36.20 -6.39
CA PRO A 535 23.25 -35.27 -5.35
C PRO A 535 22.84 -33.84 -5.71
N VAL A 536 22.11 -33.20 -4.78
CA VAL A 536 21.74 -31.80 -4.92
C VAL A 536 23.00 -30.93 -4.81
N ASN A 537 23.15 -29.95 -5.67
CA ASN A 537 24.27 -29.01 -5.64
C ASN A 537 24.45 -28.41 -4.21
N GLU A 538 25.67 -28.08 -3.83
CA GLU A 538 26.00 -27.42 -2.56
C GLU A 538 25.39 -25.99 -2.41
N THR A 539 24.50 -25.59 -3.32
CA THR A 539 23.85 -24.29 -3.33
C THR A 539 22.79 -24.22 -2.25
N SER A 540 22.88 -23.23 -1.38
CA SER A 540 21.81 -22.90 -0.44
C SER A 540 20.72 -22.10 -1.15
N TYR A 541 19.45 -22.37 -0.86
CA TYR A 541 18.29 -21.71 -1.43
C TYR A 541 17.53 -20.94 -0.36
N ALA A 542 17.08 -19.73 -0.68
CA ALA A 542 16.14 -19.01 0.17
C ALA A 542 14.71 -19.48 -0.14
N ILE A 543 13.98 -19.94 0.90
CA ILE A 543 12.59 -20.35 0.73
C ILE A 543 11.72 -19.11 0.59
N PHE A 544 10.94 -19.03 -0.51
CA PHE A 544 9.93 -18.00 -0.69
C PHE A 544 8.54 -18.60 -0.54
N ASP A 545 7.88 -18.30 0.57
CA ASP A 545 6.49 -18.68 0.80
C ASP A 545 5.56 -17.78 0.00
N PRO A 546 4.65 -18.32 -0.82
CA PRO A 546 3.68 -17.51 -1.57
C PRO A 546 2.68 -16.88 -0.60
N CYS A 547 2.19 -15.68 -0.93
CA CYS A 547 1.22 -14.96 -0.08
C CYS A 547 -0.07 -15.76 0.22
N SER A 548 -0.39 -16.74 -0.60
CA SER A 548 -1.51 -17.67 -0.37
C SER A 548 -1.21 -18.74 0.70
N ALA A 549 0.05 -18.92 1.07
CA ALA A 549 0.48 -19.82 2.15
C ALA A 549 0.73 -19.10 3.47
N ARG A 550 0.46 -17.80 3.57
CA ARG A 550 0.55 -17.07 4.83
C ARG A 550 -0.46 -17.66 5.81
N ASN A 551 -0.03 -17.94 7.05
CA ASN A 551 -0.83 -18.62 8.08
C ASN A 551 -1.21 -20.07 7.74
N GLU A 552 -0.50 -20.70 6.81
CA GLU A 552 -0.65 -22.13 6.49
C GLU A 552 0.61 -22.88 6.97
N ASP A 553 0.81 -22.91 8.29
CA ASP A 553 2.01 -23.42 8.94
C ASP A 553 2.32 -24.87 8.56
N ASP A 554 1.28 -25.71 8.43
CA ASP A 554 1.42 -27.13 8.04
C ASP A 554 1.99 -27.28 6.63
N ILE A 555 1.56 -26.40 5.70
CA ILE A 555 2.08 -26.41 4.33
C ILE A 555 3.52 -25.93 4.32
N GLN A 556 3.82 -24.83 5.00
CA GLN A 556 5.17 -24.29 5.10
C GLN A 556 6.13 -25.31 5.73
N ALA A 557 5.72 -25.97 6.82
CA ALA A 557 6.49 -27.04 7.47
C ALA A 557 6.69 -28.25 6.54
N SER A 558 5.68 -28.62 5.75
CA SER A 558 5.79 -29.72 4.78
C SER A 558 6.80 -29.41 3.69
N ILE A 559 6.83 -28.18 3.18
CA ILE A 559 7.84 -27.76 2.18
C ILE A 559 9.26 -27.85 2.76
N ARG A 560 9.47 -27.42 4.00
CA ARG A 560 10.77 -27.50 4.68
C ARG A 560 11.21 -28.95 4.91
N ARG A 561 10.29 -29.83 5.37
CA ARG A 561 10.57 -31.25 5.51
C ARG A 561 10.94 -31.92 4.18
N LEU A 562 10.25 -31.58 3.09
CA LEU A 562 10.55 -32.09 1.74
C LEU A 562 11.90 -31.61 1.24
N ALA A 563 12.23 -30.33 1.47
CA ALA A 563 13.54 -29.78 1.13
C ALA A 563 14.68 -30.49 1.89
N ASP A 564 14.50 -30.68 3.20
CA ASP A 564 15.47 -31.40 4.05
C ASP A 564 15.64 -32.87 3.60
N SER A 565 14.52 -33.57 3.27
CA SER A 565 14.58 -34.97 2.82
C SER A 565 15.26 -35.12 1.47
N ALA A 566 15.23 -34.08 0.64
CA ALA A 566 15.95 -34.01 -0.62
C ALA A 566 17.41 -33.53 -0.46
N GLY A 567 17.85 -33.23 0.76
CA GLY A 567 19.21 -32.76 1.05
C GLY A 567 19.49 -31.32 0.57
N ILE A 568 18.46 -30.49 0.40
CA ILE A 568 18.61 -29.09 0.02
C ILE A 568 18.95 -28.26 1.25
N SER A 569 20.07 -27.50 1.20
CA SER A 569 20.35 -26.46 2.19
C SER A 569 19.41 -25.27 1.96
N THR A 570 18.70 -24.84 3.01
CA THR A 570 17.74 -23.74 2.90
C THR A 570 18.04 -22.63 3.90
N GLU A 571 17.67 -21.40 3.56
CA GLU A 571 17.64 -20.24 4.46
C GLU A 571 16.27 -19.58 4.44
N GLU A 572 15.88 -18.98 5.56
CA GLU A 572 14.63 -18.23 5.69
C GLU A 572 14.81 -16.79 5.24
N LEU A 573 13.78 -16.23 4.59
CA LEU A 573 13.76 -14.81 4.25
C LEU A 573 13.45 -13.96 5.50
N PRO A 574 14.02 -12.74 5.59
CA PRO A 574 13.90 -11.90 6.79
C PRO A 574 12.48 -11.39 7.08
N GLU A 575 11.54 -11.53 6.15
CA GLU A 575 10.15 -11.09 6.34
C GLU A 575 9.35 -12.04 7.24
N GLY A 576 9.77 -13.30 7.41
CA GLY A 576 9.07 -14.30 8.22
C GLY A 576 7.57 -14.36 7.87
N ASP A 577 6.72 -14.41 8.90
CA ASP A 577 5.26 -14.50 8.74
C ASP A 577 4.64 -13.26 8.06
N LYS A 578 5.37 -12.13 8.02
CA LYS A 578 4.94 -10.89 7.38
C LYS A 578 5.39 -10.79 5.93
N HIS A 579 5.64 -11.93 5.29
CA HIS A 579 6.13 -11.97 3.91
C HIS A 579 5.14 -11.39 2.89
N GLY A 580 5.69 -10.66 1.92
CA GLY A 580 4.90 -10.00 0.88
C GLY A 580 4.54 -10.93 -0.30
N CYS A 581 3.89 -10.36 -1.30
CA CYS A 581 3.51 -11.05 -2.54
C CYS A 581 4.67 -11.07 -3.55
N CYS A 582 4.66 -12.01 -4.51
CA CYS A 582 5.55 -11.98 -5.68
C CYS A 582 5.11 -10.96 -6.76
N GLY A 583 3.84 -10.51 -6.73
CA GLY A 583 3.29 -9.57 -7.69
C GLY A 583 2.36 -10.17 -8.75
N PHE A 584 2.14 -11.49 -8.79
CA PHE A 584 1.26 -12.13 -9.77
C PHE A 584 -0.23 -11.96 -9.46
N GLY A 585 -0.62 -12.05 -8.18
CA GLY A 585 -2.02 -11.99 -7.74
C GLY A 585 -2.77 -10.79 -8.35
N GLY A 586 -4.09 -10.93 -8.48
CA GLY A 586 -4.91 -9.93 -9.15
C GLY A 586 -4.57 -9.70 -10.63
N GLN A 587 -3.52 -10.33 -11.17
CA GLN A 587 -3.09 -10.20 -12.57
C GLN A 587 -2.88 -8.75 -13.01
N GLY A 588 -2.20 -7.98 -12.13
CA GLY A 588 -1.99 -6.53 -12.30
C GLY A 588 -0.98 -6.14 -13.38
N SER A 589 -0.19 -7.07 -13.92
CA SER A 589 0.90 -6.78 -14.87
C SER A 589 0.45 -6.07 -16.15
N MET A 590 -0.79 -6.34 -16.61
CA MET A 590 -1.37 -5.66 -17.78
C MET A 590 -2.02 -4.31 -17.44
N VAL A 591 -2.17 -3.99 -16.15
CA VAL A 591 -2.67 -2.72 -15.64
C VAL A 591 -1.52 -1.75 -15.38
N GLU A 592 -0.49 -2.24 -14.66
CA GLU A 592 0.68 -1.50 -14.24
C GLU A 592 1.89 -2.43 -14.12
N ALA A 593 2.61 -2.63 -15.22
CA ALA A 593 3.79 -3.48 -15.26
C ALA A 593 4.90 -3.02 -14.31
N GLY A 594 5.05 -1.69 -14.12
CA GLY A 594 6.00 -1.11 -13.19
C GLY A 594 5.74 -1.51 -11.74
N PHE A 595 4.48 -1.68 -11.36
CA PHE A 595 4.11 -2.14 -10.02
C PHE A 595 4.50 -3.61 -9.80
N THR A 596 4.23 -4.49 -10.77
CA THR A 596 4.64 -5.90 -10.68
C THR A 596 6.16 -6.03 -10.55
N LYS A 597 6.90 -5.25 -11.35
CA LYS A 597 8.37 -5.21 -11.25
C LYS A 597 8.85 -4.68 -9.89
N TYR A 598 8.25 -3.61 -9.38
CA TYR A 598 8.59 -3.04 -8.07
C TYR A 598 8.44 -4.09 -6.95
N ILE A 599 7.36 -4.86 -6.97
CA ILE A 599 7.13 -5.94 -5.99
C ILE A 599 8.23 -7.01 -6.12
N ALA A 600 8.49 -7.48 -7.35
CA ALA A 600 9.49 -8.51 -7.61
C ALA A 600 10.89 -8.06 -7.16
N ASP A 601 11.32 -6.86 -7.54
CA ASP A 601 12.63 -6.30 -7.17
C ASP A 601 12.81 -6.22 -5.65
N LYS A 602 11.76 -5.80 -4.94
CA LYS A 602 11.78 -5.72 -3.46
C LYS A 602 11.99 -7.09 -2.82
N ARG A 603 11.35 -8.15 -3.33
CA ARG A 603 11.54 -9.52 -2.81
C ARG A 603 12.89 -10.10 -3.21
N ILE A 604 13.31 -9.89 -4.46
CA ILE A 604 14.63 -10.33 -4.95
C ILE A 604 15.75 -9.75 -4.10
N GLY A 605 15.63 -8.51 -3.65
CA GLY A 605 16.61 -7.84 -2.79
C GLY A 605 16.73 -8.40 -1.37
N LEU A 606 15.85 -9.31 -0.93
CA LEU A 606 15.87 -9.87 0.43
C LEU A 606 16.98 -10.91 0.65
N SER A 607 17.41 -11.61 -0.39
CA SER A 607 18.53 -12.57 -0.34
C SER A 607 19.26 -12.62 -1.67
N ASN A 608 20.57 -12.90 -1.61
CA ASN A 608 21.38 -13.20 -2.78
C ASN A 608 21.26 -14.66 -3.25
N ALA A 609 20.81 -15.56 -2.38
CA ALA A 609 20.62 -16.97 -2.70
C ALA A 609 19.53 -17.15 -3.77
N PRO A 610 19.60 -18.16 -4.63
CA PRO A 610 18.49 -18.53 -5.50
C PRO A 610 17.27 -18.90 -4.68
N PHE A 611 16.07 -18.69 -5.25
CA PHE A 611 14.83 -18.98 -4.54
C PHE A 611 14.35 -20.42 -4.77
N LEU A 612 13.95 -21.09 -3.68
CA LEU A 612 13.11 -22.29 -3.70
C LEU A 612 11.66 -21.87 -3.52
N VAL A 613 10.82 -22.18 -4.50
CA VAL A 613 9.39 -21.83 -4.48
C VAL A 613 8.51 -23.04 -4.67
N TYR A 614 7.26 -22.97 -4.24
CA TYR A 614 6.23 -24.00 -4.45
C TYR A 614 4.96 -23.42 -5.07
N CYS A 615 5.11 -22.32 -5.77
CA CYS A 615 4.08 -21.70 -6.60
C CYS A 615 4.68 -21.37 -7.98
N SER A 616 4.08 -21.93 -9.03
CA SER A 616 4.51 -21.73 -10.40
C SER A 616 4.53 -20.27 -10.84
N ASN A 617 3.56 -19.47 -10.35
CA ASN A 617 3.49 -18.04 -10.67
C ASN A 617 4.62 -17.24 -10.00
N CYS A 618 4.99 -17.58 -8.76
CA CYS A 618 6.12 -16.96 -8.08
C CYS A 618 7.43 -17.25 -8.80
N ARG A 619 7.64 -18.52 -9.23
CA ARG A 619 8.81 -18.91 -10.03
C ARG A 619 8.97 -18.03 -11.27
N ASP A 620 7.90 -17.91 -12.04
CA ASP A 620 7.94 -17.14 -13.28
C ASP A 620 8.24 -15.65 -13.04
N ILE A 621 7.51 -15.01 -12.09
CA ILE A 621 7.75 -13.59 -11.78
C ILE A 621 9.20 -13.35 -11.40
N PHE A 622 9.80 -14.21 -10.59
CA PHE A 622 11.19 -14.04 -10.17
C PHE A 622 12.17 -14.28 -11.33
N ARG A 623 11.96 -15.32 -12.14
CA ARG A 623 12.81 -15.59 -13.31
C ARG A 623 12.70 -14.49 -14.36
N ASP A 624 11.50 -13.99 -14.64
CA ASP A 624 11.27 -12.87 -15.57
C ASP A 624 11.96 -11.58 -15.12
N ASN A 625 12.25 -11.45 -13.81
CA ASN A 625 12.99 -10.32 -13.24
C ASN A 625 14.45 -10.64 -12.88
N GLY A 626 15.01 -11.73 -13.45
CA GLY A 626 16.44 -12.05 -13.40
C GLY A 626 16.91 -12.78 -12.13
N LYS A 627 15.98 -13.26 -11.28
CA LYS A 627 16.33 -14.09 -10.11
C LYS A 627 16.32 -15.56 -10.48
N GLN A 628 17.37 -16.29 -10.11
CA GLN A 628 17.31 -17.74 -10.16
C GLN A 628 16.24 -18.24 -9.18
N ALA A 629 15.26 -18.98 -9.67
CA ALA A 629 14.18 -19.57 -8.89
C ALA A 629 13.86 -20.94 -9.45
N ILE A 630 13.82 -21.94 -8.56
CA ILE A 630 13.42 -23.31 -8.88
C ILE A 630 12.12 -23.66 -8.15
N HIS A 631 11.31 -24.51 -8.77
CA HIS A 631 10.14 -25.06 -8.11
C HIS A 631 10.55 -26.29 -7.30
N ILE A 632 9.97 -26.52 -6.11
CA ILE A 632 10.30 -27.68 -5.29
C ILE A 632 10.12 -29.01 -6.05
N LEU A 633 9.16 -29.09 -6.97
CA LEU A 633 8.95 -30.26 -7.81
C LEU A 633 10.11 -30.51 -8.80
N ASP A 634 10.91 -29.51 -9.13
CA ASP A 634 12.13 -29.71 -9.94
C ASP A 634 13.06 -30.68 -9.22
N VAL A 635 13.25 -30.47 -7.92
CA VAL A 635 14.09 -31.31 -7.09
C VAL A 635 13.43 -32.66 -6.83
N LEU A 636 12.19 -32.66 -6.32
CA LEU A 636 11.52 -33.87 -5.86
C LEU A 636 11.34 -34.92 -6.96
N PHE A 637 11.26 -34.49 -8.22
CA PHE A 637 11.07 -35.37 -9.37
C PHE A 637 12.22 -35.35 -10.38
N ASP A 638 13.38 -34.88 -10.00
CA ASP A 638 14.59 -34.80 -10.84
C ASP A 638 14.28 -34.16 -12.20
N ILE A 639 13.72 -32.96 -12.16
CA ILE A 639 13.34 -32.20 -13.34
C ILE A 639 14.38 -31.08 -13.52
N ASP A 640 15.08 -31.02 -14.65
CA ASP A 640 16.08 -29.99 -14.90
C ASP A 640 15.43 -28.59 -14.97
N PRO A 641 15.69 -27.70 -13.99
CA PRO A 641 15.06 -26.37 -13.95
C PRO A 641 15.59 -25.42 -15.04
N ASP A 642 16.75 -25.69 -15.62
CA ASP A 642 17.42 -24.83 -16.60
C ASP A 642 17.14 -25.22 -18.06
N ASP A 643 16.37 -26.29 -18.30
CA ASP A 643 15.90 -26.61 -19.64
C ASP A 643 15.10 -25.40 -20.19
N ALA A 644 15.56 -24.85 -21.32
CA ALA A 644 14.95 -23.69 -21.99
C ALA A 644 13.45 -23.90 -22.30
N ARG A 645 13.03 -25.16 -22.53
CA ARG A 645 11.61 -25.52 -22.75
C ARG A 645 10.72 -25.26 -21.55
N ARG A 646 11.28 -25.04 -20.35
CA ARG A 646 10.55 -24.79 -19.08
C ARG A 646 10.40 -23.33 -18.74
N GLN A 647 10.65 -22.44 -19.70
CA GLN A 647 10.29 -21.04 -19.68
C GLN A 647 9.41 -20.72 -20.90
N PRO A 648 8.29 -21.44 -21.04
CA PRO A 648 7.43 -21.25 -22.21
C PRO A 648 6.83 -19.85 -22.18
N ASN A 649 6.82 -19.19 -23.33
CA ASN A 649 6.03 -17.99 -23.55
C ASN A 649 4.52 -18.30 -23.53
N VAL A 650 3.68 -17.29 -23.73
CA VAL A 650 2.21 -17.47 -23.64
C VAL A 650 1.65 -18.49 -24.64
N THR A 651 2.23 -18.61 -25.83
CA THR A 651 1.85 -19.64 -26.81
C THR A 651 2.32 -21.02 -26.38
N GLY A 652 3.59 -21.15 -25.97
CA GLY A 652 4.15 -22.41 -25.47
C GLY A 652 3.39 -22.97 -24.27
N ARG A 653 2.86 -22.10 -23.38
CA ARG A 653 1.98 -22.54 -22.26
C ARG A 653 0.71 -23.22 -22.73
N ARG A 654 0.09 -22.77 -23.81
CA ARG A 654 -1.08 -23.45 -24.41
C ARG A 654 -0.70 -24.77 -25.02
N ILE A 655 0.43 -24.81 -25.75
CA ILE A 655 0.98 -26.05 -26.32
C ILE A 655 1.23 -27.07 -25.21
N ASN A 656 1.88 -26.67 -24.11
CA ASN A 656 2.15 -27.57 -22.98
C ASN A 656 0.86 -28.15 -22.36
N ARG A 657 -0.21 -27.36 -22.26
CA ARG A 657 -1.51 -27.88 -21.75
C ARG A 657 -2.11 -28.95 -22.67
N VAL A 658 -2.02 -28.74 -23.98
CA VAL A 658 -2.48 -29.75 -24.96
C VAL A 658 -1.64 -31.01 -24.88
N MET A 659 -0.30 -30.87 -24.86
CA MET A 659 0.64 -31.98 -24.68
C MET A 659 0.42 -32.73 -23.37
N LEU A 660 0.16 -32.02 -22.28
CA LEU A 660 -0.15 -32.63 -20.98
C LEU A 660 -1.38 -33.49 -21.06
N LYS A 661 -2.47 -32.99 -21.65
CA LYS A 661 -3.69 -33.76 -21.84
C LYS A 661 -3.43 -35.02 -22.69
N GLU A 662 -2.74 -34.89 -23.81
CA GLU A 662 -2.39 -36.01 -24.69
C GLU A 662 -1.55 -37.06 -23.95
N LYS A 663 -0.50 -36.64 -23.24
CA LYS A 663 0.36 -37.54 -22.46
C LYS A 663 -0.42 -38.25 -21.35
N LEU A 664 -1.28 -37.54 -20.61
CA LEU A 664 -2.09 -38.12 -19.54
C LEU A 664 -3.09 -39.15 -20.06
N LEU A 665 -3.84 -38.85 -21.13
CA LEU A 665 -4.79 -39.78 -21.73
C LEU A 665 -4.08 -41.05 -22.21
N ASN A 666 -2.95 -40.91 -22.92
CA ASN A 666 -2.19 -42.03 -23.43
C ASN A 666 -1.56 -42.87 -22.30
N ARG A 667 -0.80 -42.27 -21.37
CA ARG A 667 0.00 -42.99 -20.36
C ARG A 667 -0.85 -43.55 -19.21
N ILE A 668 -1.91 -42.84 -18.81
CA ILE A 668 -2.70 -43.25 -17.65
C ILE A 668 -3.94 -44.06 -18.06
N TRP A 669 -4.67 -43.61 -19.09
CA TRP A 669 -5.91 -44.29 -19.51
C TRP A 669 -5.77 -45.16 -20.80
N SER A 670 -4.60 -45.12 -21.46
CA SER A 670 -4.34 -45.81 -22.74
C SER A 670 -5.33 -45.36 -23.84
N GLU A 671 -5.69 -44.09 -23.83
CA GLU A 671 -6.62 -43.48 -24.79
C GLU A 671 -5.85 -42.45 -25.66
N GLU A 672 -6.33 -42.28 -26.90
CA GLU A 672 -5.87 -41.21 -27.77
C GLU A 672 -6.74 -39.95 -27.55
N MET A 673 -6.18 -38.77 -27.83
CA MET A 673 -6.91 -37.51 -27.75
C MET A 673 -7.84 -37.40 -28.98
N ASP A 674 -9.16 -37.37 -28.74
CA ASP A 674 -10.18 -37.34 -29.79
C ASP A 674 -10.12 -36.06 -30.64
N MET A 675 -9.83 -34.90 -30.02
CA MET A 675 -9.76 -33.64 -30.72
C MET A 675 -8.45 -32.90 -30.37
N LYS A 676 -7.76 -32.48 -31.41
CA LYS A 676 -6.58 -31.61 -31.31
C LYS A 676 -6.92 -30.21 -31.85
N PRO A 677 -6.28 -29.16 -31.35
CA PRO A 677 -6.40 -27.85 -31.98
C PRO A 677 -6.08 -27.90 -33.45
N GLU A 678 -6.85 -27.19 -34.27
CA GLU A 678 -6.53 -27.07 -35.68
C GLU A 678 -5.12 -26.51 -35.87
N LYS A 679 -4.36 -27.10 -36.80
CA LYS A 679 -3.03 -26.59 -37.13
C LYS A 679 -3.16 -25.21 -37.76
N GLN A 680 -2.36 -24.26 -37.27
CA GLN A 680 -2.34 -22.93 -37.85
C GLN A 680 -1.96 -22.97 -39.34
N LYS A 681 -2.56 -22.08 -40.10
CA LYS A 681 -2.30 -21.92 -41.53
C LYS A 681 -0.89 -21.44 -41.80
N TYR A 682 -0.31 -20.64 -40.89
CA TYR A 682 1.02 -20.07 -41.06
C TYR A 682 1.97 -20.66 -40.01
N THR A 683 3.22 -20.82 -40.40
CA THR A 683 4.36 -20.98 -39.51
C THR A 683 4.94 -19.61 -39.26
N LEU A 684 4.90 -19.15 -38.01
CA LEU A 684 5.38 -17.83 -37.64
C LEU A 684 6.82 -17.89 -37.14
N VAL A 685 7.69 -17.14 -37.80
CA VAL A 685 9.09 -16.99 -37.40
C VAL A 685 9.39 -15.51 -37.09
N MET A 686 10.26 -15.24 -36.10
CA MET A 686 10.57 -13.89 -35.68
C MET A 686 11.92 -13.82 -34.95
N THR A 687 12.41 -12.62 -34.73
CA THR A 687 13.59 -12.45 -33.88
C THR A 687 13.23 -12.71 -32.40
N PRO A 688 14.21 -13.13 -31.56
CA PRO A 688 13.99 -13.29 -30.12
C PRO A 688 13.43 -12.04 -29.44
N ASP A 689 13.84 -10.83 -29.88
CA ASP A 689 13.32 -9.56 -29.35
C ASP A 689 11.85 -9.34 -29.71
N THR A 690 11.44 -9.70 -30.91
CA THR A 690 10.04 -9.62 -31.35
C THR A 690 9.18 -10.63 -30.57
N LEU A 691 9.68 -11.83 -30.34
CA LEU A 691 9.03 -12.85 -29.54
C LEU A 691 8.88 -12.37 -28.09
N ALA A 692 9.93 -11.86 -27.48
CA ALA A 692 9.89 -11.31 -26.11
C ALA A 692 8.91 -10.13 -26.00
N LYS A 693 8.78 -9.33 -27.07
CA LYS A 693 7.79 -8.24 -27.11
C LYS A 693 6.36 -8.79 -27.20
N ALA A 694 6.12 -9.81 -28.02
CA ALA A 694 4.82 -10.50 -28.11
C ALA A 694 4.42 -11.08 -26.76
N ASP A 695 5.34 -11.78 -26.09
CA ASP A 695 5.12 -12.38 -24.79
C ASP A 695 4.80 -11.35 -23.70
N ARG A 696 5.58 -10.25 -23.60
CA ARG A 696 5.30 -9.14 -22.66
C ARG A 696 3.92 -8.51 -22.90
N GLN A 697 3.46 -8.46 -24.14
CA GLN A 697 2.12 -7.94 -24.50
C GLN A 697 1.03 -9.00 -24.44
N ARG A 698 1.38 -10.26 -24.11
CA ARG A 698 0.44 -11.38 -24.01
C ARG A 698 -0.28 -11.65 -25.34
N ILE A 699 0.47 -11.61 -26.46
CA ILE A 699 -0.01 -11.88 -27.81
C ILE A 699 0.25 -13.34 -28.13
N LEU A 700 -0.80 -14.04 -28.54
CA LEU A 700 -0.77 -15.45 -28.89
C LEU A 700 -0.52 -15.65 -30.39
N GLU A 701 -0.06 -16.84 -30.79
CA GLU A 701 0.02 -17.27 -32.19
C GLU A 701 -1.31 -17.08 -32.93
N ASP A 702 -2.40 -17.56 -32.34
CA ASP A 702 -3.76 -17.43 -32.87
C ASP A 702 -4.12 -15.95 -33.17
N ASP A 703 -3.70 -15.03 -32.30
CA ASP A 703 -3.99 -13.60 -32.48
C ASP A 703 -3.27 -13.06 -33.71
N ILE A 704 -2.00 -13.43 -33.92
CA ILE A 704 -1.20 -12.99 -35.05
C ILE A 704 -1.77 -13.59 -36.35
N CYS A 705 -2.02 -14.90 -36.38
CA CYS A 705 -2.62 -15.57 -37.55
C CYS A 705 -3.98 -14.98 -37.92
N ASN A 706 -4.82 -14.67 -36.93
CA ASN A 706 -6.11 -14.02 -37.14
C ASN A 706 -5.99 -12.63 -37.77
N VAL A 707 -4.96 -11.85 -37.42
CA VAL A 707 -4.72 -10.53 -38.07
C VAL A 707 -4.30 -10.72 -39.53
N ILE A 708 -3.39 -11.66 -39.81
CA ILE A 708 -2.88 -11.93 -41.14
C ILE A 708 -4.00 -12.47 -42.04
N ASP A 709 -4.74 -13.49 -41.59
CA ASP A 709 -5.86 -14.07 -42.35
C ASP A 709 -6.91 -13.02 -42.74
N HIS A 710 -7.33 -12.23 -41.74
CA HIS A 710 -8.30 -11.17 -41.98
C HIS A 710 -7.80 -10.15 -42.99
N ALA A 711 -6.54 -9.74 -42.89
CA ALA A 711 -5.94 -8.74 -43.78
C ALA A 711 -5.81 -9.28 -45.22
N GLU A 712 -5.47 -10.58 -45.38
CA GLU A 712 -5.35 -11.22 -46.69
C GLU A 712 -6.73 -11.44 -47.33
N GLU A 713 -7.72 -11.90 -46.54
CA GLU A 713 -9.09 -12.14 -46.99
C GLU A 713 -9.77 -10.87 -47.49
N ILE A 714 -9.66 -9.76 -46.77
CA ILE A 714 -10.32 -8.50 -47.16
C ILE A 714 -9.43 -7.58 -47.99
N GLY A 715 -8.16 -7.96 -48.26
CA GLY A 715 -7.20 -7.15 -49.02
C GLY A 715 -6.80 -5.82 -48.32
N ARG A 716 -7.00 -5.71 -46.99
CA ARG A 716 -6.67 -4.51 -46.18
C ARG A 716 -5.37 -4.66 -45.45
N ARG A 717 -4.27 -4.52 -46.19
CA ARG A 717 -2.91 -4.46 -45.63
C ARG A 717 -2.16 -3.32 -46.34
N THR A 718 -1.27 -2.66 -45.62
CA THR A 718 -0.43 -1.60 -46.15
C THR A 718 0.96 -2.17 -46.41
N LEU A 719 1.46 -2.06 -47.65
CA LEU A 719 2.83 -2.41 -48.00
C LEU A 719 3.74 -1.20 -47.74
N ASN A 720 4.83 -1.40 -47.02
CA ASN A 720 5.92 -0.44 -46.93
C ASN A 720 6.91 -0.72 -48.08
N PRO A 721 7.03 0.17 -49.11
CA PRO A 721 7.86 -0.10 -50.28
C PRO A 721 9.37 -0.05 -50.01
N GLU A 722 9.78 0.49 -48.85
CA GLU A 722 11.20 0.55 -48.48
C GLU A 722 11.69 -0.78 -47.86
N THR A 723 10.82 -1.45 -47.12
CA THR A 723 11.15 -2.70 -46.39
C THR A 723 10.52 -3.96 -46.95
N ASP A 724 9.60 -3.82 -47.87
CA ASP A 724 8.74 -4.89 -48.40
C ASP A 724 7.92 -5.60 -47.34
N HIS A 725 7.60 -4.89 -46.24
CA HIS A 725 6.82 -5.44 -45.13
C HIS A 725 5.35 -5.01 -45.27
N TYR A 726 4.45 -5.97 -44.99
CA TYR A 726 3.02 -5.70 -44.83
C TYR A 726 2.71 -5.28 -43.39
N LYS A 727 1.81 -4.33 -43.24
CA LYS A 727 1.26 -3.92 -41.97
C LYS A 727 -0.26 -4.09 -41.95
N ALA A 728 -0.75 -4.84 -40.97
CA ALA A 728 -2.15 -5.14 -40.79
C ALA A 728 -2.57 -4.97 -39.33
N TYR A 729 -3.88 -4.84 -39.11
CA TYR A 729 -4.45 -4.79 -37.77
C TYR A 729 -5.82 -5.45 -37.72
N ARG A 730 -6.22 -5.90 -36.55
CA ARG A 730 -7.56 -6.41 -36.25
C ARG A 730 -7.92 -6.11 -34.79
N GLU A 731 -9.21 -5.86 -34.56
CA GLU A 731 -9.74 -5.85 -33.20
C GLU A 731 -9.98 -7.28 -32.73
N ILE A 732 -9.42 -7.62 -31.55
CA ILE A 732 -9.56 -8.91 -30.91
C ILE A 732 -10.10 -8.67 -29.50
N GLY A 733 -11.42 -8.77 -29.33
CA GLY A 733 -12.10 -8.39 -28.09
C GLY A 733 -11.90 -6.91 -27.77
N ALA A 734 -11.27 -6.59 -26.64
CA ALA A 734 -11.05 -5.24 -26.18
C ALA A 734 -9.67 -4.63 -26.58
N ILE A 735 -8.94 -5.29 -27.48
CA ILE A 735 -7.62 -4.81 -27.95
C ILE A 735 -7.60 -4.68 -29.47
N THR A 736 -6.83 -3.74 -29.98
CA THR A 736 -6.46 -3.70 -31.40
C THR A 736 -5.03 -4.21 -31.51
N LEU A 737 -4.85 -5.33 -32.23
CA LEU A 737 -3.54 -5.91 -32.50
C LEU A 737 -3.04 -5.46 -33.86
N TRP A 738 -1.82 -4.96 -33.90
CA TRP A 738 -1.09 -4.62 -35.12
C TRP A 738 0.03 -5.62 -35.34
N VAL A 739 0.18 -6.10 -36.57
CA VAL A 739 1.22 -7.02 -37.00
C VAL A 739 1.92 -6.45 -38.23
N GLU A 740 3.25 -6.44 -38.17
CA GLU A 740 4.11 -6.15 -39.32
C GLU A 740 4.83 -7.43 -39.73
N TYR A 741 4.65 -7.88 -40.98
CA TYR A 741 5.09 -9.18 -41.45
C TYR A 741 5.53 -9.16 -42.89
N SER A 742 6.30 -10.18 -43.32
CA SER A 742 6.61 -10.46 -44.72
C SER A 742 6.39 -11.94 -45.04
N ASP A 743 6.30 -12.27 -46.35
CA ASP A 743 6.21 -13.62 -46.81
C ASP A 743 7.57 -14.33 -46.78
N GLY A 744 7.60 -15.58 -46.34
CA GLY A 744 8.81 -16.39 -46.28
C GLY A 744 9.85 -15.94 -45.23
N ILE A 745 11.05 -16.47 -45.32
CA ILE A 745 12.21 -16.07 -44.53
C ILE A 745 13.09 -15.14 -45.37
N PRO A 746 13.39 -13.91 -44.94
CA PRO A 746 14.25 -12.99 -45.68
C PRO A 746 15.65 -13.58 -45.91
N GLU A 747 16.24 -13.31 -47.08
CA GLU A 747 17.63 -13.73 -47.40
C GLU A 747 18.61 -13.16 -46.35
N GLY A 748 19.45 -14.02 -45.78
CA GLY A 748 20.46 -13.63 -44.78
C GLY A 748 19.91 -13.43 -43.37
N ALA A 749 18.63 -13.75 -43.10
CA ALA A 749 18.10 -13.69 -41.74
C ALA A 749 18.63 -14.86 -40.89
N GLU A 750 19.46 -14.53 -39.91
CA GLU A 750 20.01 -15.51 -38.95
C GLU A 750 19.35 -15.34 -37.56
N GLY A 751 19.33 -16.42 -36.79
CA GLY A 751 18.85 -16.37 -35.37
C GLY A 751 17.34 -16.18 -35.20
N LEU A 752 16.54 -16.49 -36.22
CA LEU A 752 15.08 -16.51 -36.08
C LEU A 752 14.65 -17.69 -35.22
N VAL A 753 13.58 -17.46 -34.48
CA VAL A 753 12.91 -18.48 -33.64
C VAL A 753 11.45 -18.61 -34.06
N ASN A 754 10.89 -19.79 -33.83
CA ASN A 754 9.46 -20.03 -33.94
C ASN A 754 8.69 -19.34 -32.85
N ILE A 755 7.37 -19.21 -32.97
CA ILE A 755 6.50 -18.56 -32.00
C ILE A 755 6.51 -19.23 -30.60
N ASP A 756 6.86 -20.51 -30.51
CA ASP A 756 7.04 -21.25 -29.26
C ASP A 756 8.42 -21.03 -28.61
N GLY A 757 9.33 -20.34 -29.30
CA GLY A 757 10.70 -20.08 -28.86
C GLY A 757 11.73 -21.11 -29.33
N SER A 758 11.31 -22.16 -30.06
CA SER A 758 12.24 -23.13 -30.64
C SER A 758 13.06 -22.49 -31.76
N PRO A 759 14.34 -22.88 -31.96
CA PRO A 759 15.16 -22.37 -33.07
C PRO A 759 14.55 -22.72 -34.43
N CYS A 760 14.47 -21.74 -35.34
CA CYS A 760 14.08 -21.99 -36.73
C CYS A 760 15.09 -22.91 -37.43
N GLY A 761 14.60 -23.94 -38.14
CA GLY A 761 15.44 -24.91 -38.85
C GLY A 761 15.96 -26.08 -37.99
N ALA A 762 15.52 -26.23 -36.76
CA ALA A 762 15.84 -27.40 -35.95
C ALA A 762 15.18 -28.66 -36.52
N PRO A 763 15.76 -29.89 -36.37
CA PRO A 763 15.22 -31.13 -36.98
C PRO A 763 13.74 -31.43 -36.71
N ASP A 764 13.27 -31.04 -35.52
CA ASP A 764 11.89 -31.23 -35.08
C ASP A 764 11.09 -29.90 -35.11
N SER A 765 11.60 -28.87 -35.79
CA SER A 765 10.97 -27.55 -35.86
C SER A 765 9.73 -27.60 -36.79
N PRO A 766 8.64 -26.86 -36.43
CA PRO A 766 7.45 -26.74 -37.26
C PRO A 766 7.73 -26.24 -38.68
N ASP A 767 8.76 -25.44 -38.89
CA ASP A 767 9.11 -24.88 -40.18
C ASP A 767 9.77 -25.91 -41.12
N THR A 768 10.39 -26.99 -40.63
CA THR A 768 10.93 -28.08 -41.52
C THR A 768 9.86 -28.86 -42.22
N ALA A 769 8.63 -28.86 -41.73
CA ALA A 769 7.46 -29.50 -42.34
C ALA A 769 6.53 -28.55 -43.07
N ALA A 770 6.84 -27.23 -43.06
CA ALA A 770 5.98 -26.23 -43.69
C ALA A 770 6.18 -26.17 -45.20
N ALA A 771 5.10 -26.01 -45.97
CA ALA A 771 5.18 -25.71 -47.40
C ALA A 771 5.68 -24.29 -47.62
N GLU A 772 6.53 -24.06 -48.64
CA GLU A 772 6.91 -22.72 -49.09
C GLU A 772 5.65 -21.87 -49.31
N GLY A 773 5.57 -20.67 -48.70
CA GLY A 773 4.39 -19.78 -48.80
C GLY A 773 3.47 -19.83 -47.58
N THR A 774 3.66 -20.75 -46.64
CA THR A 774 2.96 -20.78 -45.35
C THR A 774 3.77 -20.12 -44.23
N ILE A 775 5.08 -19.84 -44.45
CA ILE A 775 5.94 -19.18 -43.51
C ILE A 775 5.68 -17.65 -43.55
N ARG A 776 5.54 -17.04 -42.37
CA ARG A 776 5.45 -15.57 -42.21
C ARG A 776 6.52 -15.12 -41.23
N THR A 777 7.37 -14.20 -41.67
CA THR A 777 8.33 -13.54 -40.77
C THR A 777 7.67 -12.33 -40.12
N ILE A 778 7.61 -12.34 -38.81
CA ILE A 778 7.02 -11.29 -38.00
C ILE A 778 8.10 -10.33 -37.58
N HIS A 779 8.04 -9.08 -38.07
CA HIS A 779 9.01 -8.04 -37.79
C HIS A 779 8.64 -7.21 -36.58
N ASN A 780 7.33 -7.01 -36.33
CA ASN A 780 6.85 -6.25 -35.20
C ASN A 780 5.40 -6.62 -34.83
N VAL A 781 5.11 -6.59 -33.54
CA VAL A 781 3.76 -6.71 -32.99
C VAL A 781 3.54 -5.69 -31.91
N TYR A 782 2.33 -5.12 -31.84
CA TYR A 782 1.94 -4.26 -30.73
C TYR A 782 0.43 -4.17 -30.58
N THR A 783 -0.01 -3.91 -29.34
CA THR A 783 -1.43 -3.78 -29.02
C THR A 783 -1.77 -2.38 -28.55
N HIS A 784 -2.93 -1.88 -29.02
CA HIS A 784 -3.60 -0.75 -28.39
C HIS A 784 -4.71 -1.28 -27.47
N ARG A 785 -4.62 -0.94 -26.19
CA ARG A 785 -5.54 -1.38 -25.12
C ARG A 785 -6.52 -0.29 -24.71
N MET A 786 -6.67 0.77 -25.52
CA MET A 786 -7.67 1.81 -25.29
C MET A 786 -8.92 1.44 -26.09
N GLN A 787 -10.06 1.30 -25.39
CA GLN A 787 -11.35 1.43 -26.06
C GLN A 787 -11.50 2.88 -26.46
N ILE A 788 -11.55 3.14 -27.76
CA ILE A 788 -12.09 4.40 -28.27
C ILE A 788 -13.59 4.26 -28.04
N GLN A 789 -14.15 5.05 -27.11
CA GLN A 789 -15.61 5.20 -27.05
C GLN A 789 -16.03 5.85 -28.37
N LEU A 790 -16.62 5.08 -29.26
CA LEU A 790 -17.16 5.54 -30.54
C LEU A 790 -18.35 6.49 -30.39
N GLU A 791 -18.79 6.77 -29.16
CA GLU A 791 -19.84 7.72 -28.84
C GLU A 791 -19.27 8.92 -28.08
N ALA A 792 -18.88 9.96 -28.81
CA ALA A 792 -18.62 11.27 -28.21
C ALA A 792 -19.91 12.10 -28.29
N VAL A 793 -20.43 12.50 -27.13
CA VAL A 793 -21.53 13.49 -27.07
C VAL A 793 -20.90 14.88 -27.06
N PHE A 794 -20.85 15.56 -28.20
CA PHE A 794 -20.46 16.96 -28.29
C PHE A 794 -21.72 17.83 -28.28
N ASN A 795 -21.84 18.72 -27.29
CA ASN A 795 -22.98 19.66 -27.15
C ASN A 795 -24.38 19.03 -27.24
N GLY A 796 -24.53 17.84 -26.62
CA GLY A 796 -25.83 17.15 -26.55
C GLY A 796 -26.26 16.44 -27.83
N ARG A 797 -25.38 16.34 -28.85
CA ARG A 797 -25.60 15.54 -30.06
C ARG A 797 -24.61 14.38 -30.12
N LYS A 798 -25.13 13.17 -30.42
CA LYS A 798 -24.30 12.04 -30.80
C LYS A 798 -23.56 12.36 -32.07
N VAL A 799 -22.25 12.19 -32.06
CA VAL A 799 -21.40 12.29 -33.25
C VAL A 799 -20.79 10.92 -33.48
N ASP A 800 -21.19 10.27 -34.55
CA ASP A 800 -20.50 9.06 -35.04
C ASP A 800 -19.17 9.51 -35.66
N MET A 801 -18.05 9.05 -35.08
CA MET A 801 -16.72 9.26 -35.66
C MET A 801 -16.30 8.05 -36.49
#